data_e7c6914d7776a6d781f5a7c80a7781f4
#
_entry.id   e7c6914d7776a6d781f5a7c80a7781f4
#
_cell.length_a   1.000
_cell.length_b   1.000
_cell.length_c   1.000
_cell.angle_alpha   90.00
_cell.angle_beta   90.00
_cell.angle_gamma   90.00
#
_symmetry.space_group_name_H-M   'P 1'
#
loop_
_entity.id
_entity.type
_entity.pdbx_description
1 polymer ?
#
loop_
_entity_poly.entity_id
_entity_poly.type
_entity_poly.pdbx_seq_one_letter_code
_entity_poly.pdbx_strand_id
1 'polypeptide(L)'
;MAETHRDILTEQQQQEMLAKYDKEASYRQNPGKWAWVISFIAISLTIFHLWRAFPQTGGPLVYQIQGAVHLGTALGLIYLLYPFRRTGMKKVGVPWYDVLLAFLSMGSVYYIILRYDWITGAARIVGFTTTDIIVASIGIVLLLEATRRAVGLPIIVIASLGILYGLYGTNIPYFGHGGFNWEGLTRRLFYTSEAIFGTPIQISATYIYLFLFFGVMLTKTGVGQYFNDLAFGATGRFTGGTAKAAVAASALQGTVTGSSVANTVASGSFTIPMMKRAKFRPEFAAAAEASASTGGQIMPPIMGAAAFIMADYVSSVSYSDIVIIGIIPALLYFTSVFMGTHFEAKRHGIHGLPKSELPSMTGLLKQIYLLAPLVTIVTMLVLGFTPTYAALWGIGAAFFVSFFRKHTRMGISDILDALEQGARVALPVIAACATAGIIVGVVVFTGLGGKIAGGLLSLAGDNLFLLMFFTMIACILLGMGLPTTANYVVTASMAAPALISFGVPEVAAHFFVFYFGIVADITPPVCLAAYAGSGIAKANPMKAGVTAFKLAIAGFIIPYVFVYNPALLLQDADITTVILLVITALLGMAAVSATMMNYFIYSFKWYERPLLLLSGLMLIYPENFYIEGGGLLLFILIAGLQYMRKKKVDTQTTTL
;
A
#
# COMPACT_ATOMS: atom_id res chain seq x y z
N MET A 1 24.62 -23.70 -11.50
CA MET A 1 23.62 -23.64 -10.42
C MET A 1 24.22 -23.37 -9.02
N ALA A 2 25.40 -23.87 -8.67
CA ALA A 2 25.98 -23.64 -7.32
C ALA A 2 26.43 -22.20 -7.00
N GLU A 3 26.79 -21.38 -8.00
CA GLU A 3 27.11 -19.96 -7.81
C GLU A 3 25.87 -19.05 -7.74
N THR A 4 24.71 -19.55 -8.21
CA THR A 4 23.45 -18.83 -8.23
C THR A 4 22.88 -18.57 -6.83
N HIS A 5 23.24 -19.37 -5.83
CA HIS A 5 22.69 -19.23 -4.47
C HIS A 5 23.46 -18.30 -3.53
N ARG A 6 24.68 -17.88 -3.87
CA ARG A 6 25.51 -17.07 -2.96
C ARG A 6 25.07 -15.61 -2.79
N ASP A 7 24.31 -15.07 -3.75
CA ASP A 7 23.88 -13.64 -3.72
C ASP A 7 22.41 -13.46 -3.34
N ILE A 8 21.62 -14.56 -3.23
CA ILE A 8 20.24 -14.51 -2.76
C ILE A 8 20.28 -14.38 -1.23
N LEU A 9 19.52 -13.43 -0.70
CA LEU A 9 19.44 -13.26 0.75
C LEU A 9 18.79 -14.47 1.41
N THR A 10 19.40 -14.96 2.48
CA THR A 10 18.79 -15.98 3.33
C THR A 10 17.56 -15.42 4.04
N GLU A 11 16.63 -16.27 4.48
CA GLU A 11 15.45 -15.83 5.24
C GLU A 11 15.82 -14.98 6.45
N GLN A 12 16.90 -15.29 7.14
CA GLN A 12 17.39 -14.53 8.26
C GLN A 12 17.88 -13.13 7.84
N GLN A 13 18.58 -13.03 6.71
CA GLN A 13 19.00 -11.74 6.16
C GLN A 13 17.82 -10.90 5.67
N GLN A 14 16.80 -11.53 5.09
CA GLN A 14 15.55 -10.86 4.71
C GLN A 14 14.83 -10.29 5.94
N GLN A 15 14.72 -11.06 7.01
CA GLN A 15 14.13 -10.60 8.27
C GLN A 15 14.93 -9.45 8.91
N GLU A 16 16.27 -9.49 8.87
CA GLU A 16 17.10 -8.39 9.35
C GLU A 16 16.94 -7.12 8.51
N MET A 17 16.79 -7.26 7.20
CA MET A 17 16.52 -6.12 6.29
C MET A 17 15.13 -5.55 6.54
N LEU A 18 14.10 -6.39 6.64
CA LEU A 18 12.76 -5.95 7.01
C LEU A 18 12.78 -5.19 8.34
N ALA A 19 13.34 -5.76 9.39
CA ALA A 19 13.42 -5.13 10.70
C ALA A 19 14.22 -3.80 10.69
N LYS A 20 15.11 -3.59 9.73
CA LYS A 20 15.89 -2.36 9.60
C LYS A 20 15.10 -1.23 8.95
N TYR A 21 14.35 -1.51 7.88
CA TYR A 21 13.68 -0.51 7.06
C TYR A 21 12.17 -0.45 7.32
N ASP A 22 11.57 -1.54 7.78
CA ASP A 22 10.17 -1.64 8.15
C ASP A 22 10.00 -1.81 9.67
N LYS A 23 9.36 -0.85 10.31
CA LYS A 23 9.07 -0.92 11.74
C LYS A 23 8.04 -1.99 12.06
N GLU A 24 7.13 -2.24 11.13
CA GLU A 24 6.08 -3.24 11.28
C GLU A 24 6.66 -4.65 11.48
N ALA A 25 7.83 -4.95 10.89
CA ALA A 25 8.56 -6.19 11.04
C ALA A 25 9.54 -6.24 12.24
N SER A 26 9.60 -5.16 13.05
CA SER A 26 10.62 -5.00 14.11
C SER A 26 10.15 -5.56 15.46
N TYR A 27 9.84 -6.85 15.56
CA TYR A 27 9.38 -7.51 16.79
C TYR A 27 10.45 -8.41 17.44
N ARG A 28 10.22 -8.82 18.69
CA ARG A 28 11.11 -9.71 19.46
C ARG A 28 11.21 -11.07 18.80
N GLN A 29 12.45 -11.53 18.58
CA GLN A 29 12.73 -12.84 17.99
C GLN A 29 12.60 -13.98 19.02
N ASN A 30 12.93 -13.70 20.29
CA ASN A 30 12.88 -14.71 21.35
C ASN A 30 12.15 -14.15 22.61
N PRO A 31 10.83 -14.33 22.70
CA PRO A 31 10.06 -13.88 23.87
C PRO A 31 10.22 -14.77 25.11
N GLY A 32 11.05 -15.85 25.05
CA GLY A 32 11.32 -16.73 26.16
C GLY A 32 10.07 -17.46 26.66
N LYS A 33 9.85 -17.48 27.99
CA LYS A 33 8.68 -18.16 28.60
C LYS A 33 7.32 -17.61 28.12
N TRP A 34 7.28 -16.41 27.56
CA TRP A 34 6.07 -15.79 27.05
C TRP A 34 5.67 -16.27 25.63
N ALA A 35 6.54 -17.03 24.97
CA ALA A 35 6.28 -17.49 23.60
C ALA A 35 4.92 -18.20 23.46
N TRP A 36 4.64 -19.17 24.33
CA TRP A 36 3.39 -19.93 24.30
C TRP A 36 2.14 -19.07 24.57
N VAL A 37 2.26 -18.08 25.50
CA VAL A 37 1.16 -17.14 25.80
C VAL A 37 0.87 -16.26 24.59
N ILE A 38 1.92 -15.74 23.95
CA ILE A 38 1.82 -14.92 22.74
C ILE A 38 1.18 -15.73 21.62
N SER A 39 1.66 -16.97 21.36
CA SER A 39 1.09 -17.87 20.36
C SER A 39 -0.37 -18.16 20.64
N PHE A 40 -0.72 -18.47 21.88
CA PHE A 40 -2.12 -18.74 22.27
C PHE A 40 -3.03 -17.54 22.02
N ILE A 41 -2.63 -16.33 22.44
CA ILE A 41 -3.43 -15.10 22.24
C ILE A 41 -3.53 -14.78 20.74
N ALA A 42 -2.43 -14.92 19.99
CA ALA A 42 -2.40 -14.63 18.55
C ALA A 42 -3.31 -15.60 17.76
N ILE A 43 -3.21 -16.91 18.04
CA ILE A 43 -4.06 -17.93 17.43
C ILE A 43 -5.53 -17.68 17.79
N SER A 44 -5.82 -17.35 19.06
CA SER A 44 -7.19 -17.06 19.51
C SER A 44 -7.77 -15.86 18.77
N LEU A 45 -6.98 -14.80 18.52
CA LEU A 45 -7.39 -13.64 17.75
C LEU A 45 -7.73 -14.02 16.30
N THR A 46 -6.90 -14.85 15.65
CA THR A 46 -7.16 -15.29 14.28
C THR A 46 -8.40 -16.19 14.20
N ILE A 47 -8.57 -17.11 15.14
CA ILE A 47 -9.76 -17.95 15.24
C ILE A 47 -11.02 -17.10 15.46
N PHE A 48 -10.95 -16.06 16.32
CA PHE A 48 -12.06 -15.13 16.53
C PHE A 48 -12.49 -14.48 15.21
N HIS A 49 -11.56 -13.98 14.39
CA HIS A 49 -11.90 -13.37 13.10
C HIS A 49 -12.43 -14.37 12.08
N LEU A 50 -11.88 -15.59 12.03
CA LEU A 50 -12.41 -16.66 11.19
C LEU A 50 -13.84 -17.05 11.61
N TRP A 51 -14.08 -17.20 12.92
CA TRP A 51 -15.41 -17.49 13.45
C TRP A 51 -16.42 -16.39 13.10
N ARG A 52 -16.01 -15.11 13.21
CA ARG A 52 -16.85 -13.97 12.86
C ARG A 52 -17.16 -13.86 11.37
N ALA A 53 -16.29 -14.39 10.53
CA ALA A 53 -16.49 -14.39 9.08
C ALA A 53 -17.57 -15.37 8.60
N PHE A 54 -17.92 -16.39 9.41
CA PHE A 54 -18.99 -17.32 9.08
C PHE A 54 -20.37 -16.73 9.40
N PRO A 55 -21.26 -16.55 8.39
CA PRO A 55 -22.55 -15.88 8.58
C PRO A 55 -23.49 -16.56 9.56
N GLN A 56 -23.38 -17.88 9.70
CA GLN A 56 -24.30 -18.72 10.49
C GLN A 56 -23.91 -18.86 11.96
N THR A 57 -22.63 -18.63 12.31
CA THR A 57 -22.11 -18.90 13.67
C THR A 57 -21.84 -17.67 14.49
N GLY A 58 -21.58 -16.55 13.81
CA GLY A 58 -21.14 -15.31 14.46
C GLY A 58 -22.25 -14.33 14.77
N GLY A 59 -23.41 -14.68 15.30
CA GLY A 59 -24.54 -13.76 15.59
C GLY A 59 -24.24 -12.23 15.59
N PRO A 60 -25.16 -11.32 15.60
CA PRO A 60 -24.91 -9.90 15.48
C PRO A 60 -24.15 -9.37 16.72
N LEU A 61 -22.81 -9.40 16.68
CA LEU A 61 -22.00 -8.62 17.63
C LEU A 61 -22.02 -7.15 17.19
N VAL A 62 -22.27 -6.29 18.15
CA VAL A 62 -22.15 -4.84 17.92
C VAL A 62 -20.72 -4.52 17.47
N TYR A 63 -20.59 -3.73 16.42
CA TYR A 63 -19.28 -3.38 15.84
C TYR A 63 -18.28 -2.83 16.86
N GLN A 64 -18.74 -2.08 17.87
CA GLN A 64 -17.90 -1.54 18.93
C GLN A 64 -17.32 -2.65 19.82
N ILE A 65 -18.10 -3.69 20.15
CA ILE A 65 -17.61 -4.85 20.91
C ILE A 65 -16.60 -5.65 20.10
N GLN A 66 -16.90 -5.90 18.82
CA GLN A 66 -15.95 -6.57 17.93
C GLN A 66 -14.64 -5.78 17.80
N GLY A 67 -14.75 -4.46 17.63
CA GLY A 67 -13.59 -3.56 17.59
C GLY A 67 -12.80 -3.55 18.91
N ALA A 68 -13.47 -3.65 20.06
CA ALA A 68 -12.81 -3.72 21.36
C ALA A 68 -12.04 -5.04 21.56
N VAL A 69 -12.62 -6.19 21.15
CA VAL A 69 -11.87 -7.47 21.17
C VAL A 69 -10.67 -7.41 20.25
N HIS A 70 -10.87 -6.91 19.04
CA HIS A 70 -9.82 -6.77 18.02
C HIS A 70 -8.67 -5.88 18.49
N LEU A 71 -8.97 -4.66 18.92
CA LEU A 71 -7.98 -3.68 19.36
C LEU A 71 -7.33 -4.08 20.68
N GLY A 72 -8.12 -4.47 21.68
CA GLY A 72 -7.60 -4.82 23.01
C GLY A 72 -6.62 -5.97 22.98
N THR A 73 -6.98 -7.05 22.25
CA THR A 73 -6.07 -8.19 22.05
C THR A 73 -4.81 -7.79 21.29
N ALA A 74 -4.96 -6.98 20.24
CA ALA A 74 -3.82 -6.50 19.45
C ALA A 74 -2.86 -5.64 20.27
N LEU A 75 -3.36 -4.72 21.10
CA LEU A 75 -2.53 -3.89 21.97
C LEU A 75 -1.74 -4.75 22.96
N GLY A 76 -2.38 -5.75 23.58
CA GLY A 76 -1.69 -6.70 24.45
C GLY A 76 -0.54 -7.41 23.73
N LEU A 77 -0.80 -7.93 22.53
CA LEU A 77 0.22 -8.59 21.71
C LEU A 77 1.34 -7.63 21.27
N ILE A 78 1.02 -6.37 20.95
CA ILE A 78 2.02 -5.38 20.55
C ILE A 78 3.00 -5.14 21.71
N TYR A 79 2.53 -4.95 22.94
CA TYR A 79 3.40 -4.75 24.09
C TYR A 79 4.27 -5.97 24.38
N LEU A 80 3.76 -7.16 24.20
CA LEU A 80 4.53 -8.40 24.38
C LEU A 80 5.56 -8.62 23.26
N LEU A 81 5.24 -8.25 22.03
CA LEU A 81 6.07 -8.51 20.85
C LEU A 81 7.02 -7.36 20.49
N TYR A 82 6.57 -6.10 20.58
CA TYR A 82 7.36 -4.95 20.13
C TYR A 82 8.08 -4.29 21.33
N PRO A 83 9.43 -4.31 21.36
CA PRO A 83 10.18 -3.76 22.46
C PRO A 83 10.15 -2.23 22.48
N PHE A 84 10.31 -1.62 23.66
CA PHE A 84 10.40 -0.16 23.80
C PHE A 84 11.52 0.47 22.95
N ARG A 85 12.67 -0.22 22.83
CA ARG A 85 13.81 0.17 21.98
C ARG A 85 14.20 -0.99 21.05
N ARG A 86 14.63 -0.68 19.83
CA ARG A 86 15.09 -1.70 18.84
C ARG A 86 16.19 -2.63 19.38
N THR A 87 17.06 -2.14 20.28
CA THR A 87 18.07 -2.97 20.94
C THR A 87 17.48 -4.11 21.77
N GLY A 88 16.20 -4.03 22.13
CA GLY A 88 15.48 -5.07 22.86
C GLY A 88 15.03 -6.27 21.99
N MET A 89 15.10 -6.18 20.66
CA MET A 89 14.65 -7.25 19.75
C MET A 89 15.44 -8.55 19.91
N LYS A 90 16.75 -8.43 20.15
CA LYS A 90 17.67 -9.57 20.34
C LYS A 90 17.72 -10.07 21.80
N LYS A 91 17.09 -9.39 22.75
CA LYS A 91 17.04 -9.82 24.15
C LYS A 91 16.04 -10.97 24.32
N VAL A 92 16.42 -11.93 25.15
CA VAL A 92 15.55 -13.06 25.52
C VAL A 92 14.53 -12.60 26.57
N GLY A 93 13.27 -12.97 26.36
CA GLY A 93 12.18 -12.71 27.29
C GLY A 93 11.46 -11.38 27.08
N VAL A 94 10.37 -11.21 27.81
CA VAL A 94 9.56 -9.99 27.85
C VAL A 94 9.79 -9.33 29.21
N PRO A 95 10.20 -8.05 29.25
CA PRO A 95 10.36 -7.32 30.51
C PRO A 95 9.03 -7.19 31.27
N TRP A 96 9.07 -7.18 32.58
CA TRP A 96 7.87 -7.10 33.43
C TRP A 96 7.01 -5.87 33.17
N TYR A 97 7.63 -4.73 32.86
CA TYR A 97 6.90 -3.50 32.53
C TYR A 97 6.12 -3.60 31.21
N ASP A 98 6.61 -4.34 30.22
CA ASP A 98 5.88 -4.57 28.97
C ASP A 98 4.69 -5.52 29.20
N VAL A 99 4.82 -6.47 30.14
CA VAL A 99 3.70 -7.31 30.57
C VAL A 99 2.63 -6.48 31.28
N LEU A 100 3.05 -5.58 32.18
CA LEU A 100 2.12 -4.66 32.86
C LEU A 100 1.38 -3.76 31.85
N LEU A 101 2.11 -3.18 30.88
CA LEU A 101 1.51 -2.35 29.83
C LEU A 101 0.55 -3.15 28.93
N ALA A 102 0.85 -4.41 28.67
CA ALA A 102 -0.05 -5.31 27.94
C ALA A 102 -1.38 -5.50 28.69
N PHE A 103 -1.33 -5.79 29.99
CA PHE A 103 -2.54 -5.94 30.80
C PHE A 103 -3.33 -4.63 30.92
N LEU A 104 -2.65 -3.50 31.13
CA LEU A 104 -3.31 -2.20 31.24
C LEU A 104 -3.98 -1.79 29.92
N SER A 105 -3.33 -2.04 28.79
CA SER A 105 -3.89 -1.70 27.48
C SER A 105 -5.09 -2.60 27.13
N MET A 106 -5.00 -3.90 27.37
CA MET A 106 -6.13 -4.81 27.21
C MET A 106 -7.28 -4.42 28.14
N GLY A 107 -6.97 -4.18 29.42
CA GLY A 107 -7.96 -3.81 30.43
C GLY A 107 -8.69 -2.51 30.10
N SER A 108 -7.98 -1.48 29.63
CA SER A 108 -8.59 -0.21 29.25
C SER A 108 -9.58 -0.37 28.07
N VAL A 109 -9.25 -1.19 27.08
CA VAL A 109 -10.14 -1.42 25.93
C VAL A 109 -11.28 -2.38 26.30
N TYR A 110 -11.01 -3.46 27.04
CA TYR A 110 -12.04 -4.41 27.48
C TYR A 110 -13.01 -3.80 28.50
N TYR A 111 -12.65 -2.73 29.17
CA TYR A 111 -13.56 -1.93 29.99
C TYR A 111 -14.80 -1.50 29.22
N ILE A 112 -14.67 -1.23 27.91
CA ILE A 112 -15.79 -0.89 27.03
C ILE A 112 -16.80 -2.06 26.98
N ILE A 113 -16.31 -3.30 26.88
CA ILE A 113 -17.16 -4.50 26.81
C ILE A 113 -17.88 -4.71 28.17
N LEU A 114 -17.14 -4.59 29.28
CA LEU A 114 -17.67 -4.78 30.63
C LEU A 114 -18.70 -3.71 31.01
N ARG A 115 -18.58 -2.51 30.48
CA ARG A 115 -19.45 -1.36 30.79
C ARG A 115 -20.29 -0.93 29.59
N TYR A 116 -20.50 -1.82 28.63
CA TYR A 116 -21.14 -1.48 27.36
C TYR A 116 -22.49 -0.79 27.53
N ASP A 117 -23.40 -1.37 28.33
CA ASP A 117 -24.75 -0.83 28.56
C ASP A 117 -24.71 0.53 29.29
N TRP A 118 -23.73 0.73 30.19
CA TRP A 118 -23.51 2.01 30.85
C TRP A 118 -23.02 3.07 29.83
N ILE A 119 -21.97 2.76 29.06
CA ILE A 119 -21.33 3.68 28.11
C ILE A 119 -22.30 4.10 27.00
N THR A 120 -23.11 3.18 26.49
CA THR A 120 -24.04 3.43 25.39
C THR A 120 -25.40 3.98 25.85
N GLY A 121 -25.77 3.76 27.10
CA GLY A 121 -27.03 4.16 27.70
C GLY A 121 -26.89 5.32 28.68
N ALA A 122 -26.85 5.00 29.98
CA ALA A 122 -26.98 5.97 31.06
C ALA A 122 -25.88 7.04 31.05
N ALA A 123 -24.62 6.69 30.73
CA ALA A 123 -23.51 7.64 30.73
C ALA A 123 -23.72 8.79 29.72
N ARG A 124 -24.46 8.57 28.64
CA ARG A 124 -24.77 9.62 27.66
C ARG A 124 -25.76 10.65 28.20
N ILE A 125 -26.56 10.29 29.17
CA ILE A 125 -27.59 11.14 29.77
C ILE A 125 -27.08 11.84 31.01
N VAL A 126 -26.49 11.06 31.96
CA VAL A 126 -26.07 11.57 33.27
C VAL A 126 -24.61 12.01 33.33
N GLY A 127 -23.84 11.79 32.25
CA GLY A 127 -22.40 12.06 32.20
C GLY A 127 -21.54 10.82 32.49
N PHE A 128 -20.30 10.87 32.07
CA PHE A 128 -19.30 9.84 32.32
C PHE A 128 -18.69 10.01 33.73
N THR A 129 -18.36 8.92 34.37
CA THR A 129 -17.69 8.97 35.67
C THR A 129 -16.20 9.33 35.52
N THR A 130 -15.59 9.82 36.62
CA THR A 130 -14.14 10.07 36.63
C THR A 130 -13.32 8.81 36.26
N THR A 131 -13.81 7.64 36.68
CA THR A 131 -13.18 6.34 36.31
C THR A 131 -13.22 6.11 34.82
N ASP A 132 -14.36 6.39 34.15
CA ASP A 132 -14.48 6.25 32.70
C ASP A 132 -13.46 7.14 31.98
N ILE A 133 -13.29 8.39 32.43
CA ILE A 133 -12.34 9.35 31.85
C ILE A 133 -10.88 8.92 32.07
N ILE A 134 -10.54 8.42 33.24
CA ILE A 134 -9.20 7.90 33.54
C ILE A 134 -8.87 6.69 32.66
N VAL A 135 -9.79 5.73 32.56
CA VAL A 135 -9.60 4.53 31.72
C VAL A 135 -9.42 4.90 30.26
N ALA A 136 -10.24 5.80 29.74
CA ALA A 136 -10.11 6.28 28.36
C ALA A 136 -8.79 7.02 28.11
N SER A 137 -8.37 7.87 29.08
CA SER A 137 -7.09 8.58 28.98
C SER A 137 -5.91 7.62 28.95
N ILE A 138 -5.91 6.60 29.82
CA ILE A 138 -4.90 5.53 29.81
C ILE A 138 -4.93 4.78 28.48
N GLY A 139 -6.11 4.41 27.98
CA GLY A 139 -6.28 3.72 26.72
C GLY A 139 -5.72 4.49 25.52
N ILE A 140 -5.98 5.79 25.43
CA ILE A 140 -5.44 6.67 24.38
C ILE A 140 -3.91 6.73 24.45
N VAL A 141 -3.33 6.96 25.63
CA VAL A 141 -1.88 7.04 25.81
C VAL A 141 -1.21 5.71 25.46
N LEU A 142 -1.79 4.59 25.90
CA LEU A 142 -1.26 3.27 25.59
C LEU A 142 -1.43 2.91 24.12
N LEU A 143 -2.50 3.33 23.45
CA LEU A 143 -2.65 3.17 22.01
C LEU A 143 -1.55 3.93 21.25
N LEU A 144 -1.28 5.19 21.61
CA LEU A 144 -0.23 5.99 20.98
C LEU A 144 1.15 5.35 21.19
N GLU A 145 1.45 4.85 22.40
CA GLU A 145 2.71 4.17 22.67
C GLU A 145 2.83 2.82 21.92
N ALA A 146 1.77 2.03 21.85
CA ALA A 146 1.75 0.79 21.08
C ALA A 146 1.99 1.07 19.59
N THR A 147 1.35 2.10 19.04
CA THR A 147 1.53 2.53 17.65
C THR A 147 2.96 3.04 17.42
N ARG A 148 3.58 3.74 18.36
CA ARG A 148 4.98 4.14 18.31
C ARG A 148 5.91 2.94 18.14
N ARG A 149 5.60 1.85 18.83
CA ARG A 149 6.41 0.62 18.80
C ARG A 149 6.25 -0.14 17.51
N ALA A 150 5.00 -0.34 17.04
CA ALA A 150 4.68 -1.19 15.89
C ALA A 150 4.77 -0.44 14.55
N VAL A 151 4.38 0.83 14.50
CA VAL A 151 4.26 1.62 13.26
C VAL A 151 5.35 2.69 13.18
N GLY A 152 5.45 3.52 14.19
CA GLY A 152 6.47 4.56 14.25
C GLY A 152 5.97 5.93 14.67
N LEU A 153 6.85 6.94 14.55
CA LEU A 153 6.59 8.30 15.02
C LEU A 153 5.64 9.13 14.15
N PRO A 154 5.64 9.06 12.81
CA PRO A 154 4.91 10.03 11.99
C PRO A 154 3.42 10.11 12.33
N ILE A 155 2.73 8.99 12.38
CA ILE A 155 1.28 8.96 12.69
C ILE A 155 0.98 9.47 14.10
N ILE A 156 1.87 9.23 15.07
CA ILE A 156 1.71 9.68 16.45
C ILE A 156 1.84 11.19 16.55
N VAL A 157 2.80 11.76 15.82
CA VAL A 157 2.96 13.22 15.77
C VAL A 157 1.68 13.86 15.23
N ILE A 158 1.14 13.34 14.13
CA ILE A 158 -0.12 13.86 13.55
C ILE A 158 -1.28 13.68 14.53
N ALA A 159 -1.44 12.51 15.15
CA ALA A 159 -2.50 12.24 16.11
C ALA A 159 -2.37 13.13 17.37
N SER A 160 -1.14 13.31 17.89
CA SER A 160 -0.88 14.18 19.03
C SER A 160 -1.14 15.64 18.72
N LEU A 161 -0.72 16.11 17.54
CA LEU A 161 -1.05 17.46 17.06
C LEU A 161 -2.56 17.63 16.90
N GLY A 162 -3.27 16.60 16.43
CA GLY A 162 -4.72 16.58 16.37
C GLY A 162 -5.37 16.73 17.74
N ILE A 163 -4.92 15.95 18.75
CA ILE A 163 -5.41 16.05 20.14
C ILE A 163 -5.15 17.46 20.70
N LEU A 164 -3.93 17.98 20.53
CA LEU A 164 -3.58 19.34 20.95
C LEU A 164 -4.43 20.40 20.25
N TYR A 165 -4.68 20.22 18.96
CA TYR A 165 -5.58 21.11 18.21
C TYR A 165 -6.99 21.03 18.77
N GLY A 166 -7.54 19.84 19.03
CA GLY A 166 -8.85 19.70 19.65
C GLY A 166 -9.00 20.42 20.99
N LEU A 167 -7.93 20.44 21.81
CA LEU A 167 -7.92 21.10 23.12
C LEU A 167 -7.69 22.63 23.05
N TYR A 168 -6.75 23.05 22.19
CA TYR A 168 -6.24 24.44 22.22
C TYR A 168 -6.48 25.19 20.92
N GLY A 169 -7.12 24.61 19.94
CA GLY A 169 -7.30 25.19 18.60
C GLY A 169 -8.34 26.31 18.53
N THR A 170 -9.01 26.67 19.62
CA THR A 170 -10.05 27.71 19.65
C THR A 170 -9.59 29.06 19.13
N ASN A 171 -8.35 29.44 19.42
CA ASN A 171 -7.78 30.76 19.13
C ASN A 171 -6.89 30.77 17.88
N ILE A 172 -6.80 29.66 17.12
CA ILE A 172 -5.98 29.64 15.90
C ILE A 172 -6.69 30.42 14.81
N PRO A 173 -6.10 31.49 14.28
CA PRO A 173 -6.70 32.25 13.19
C PRO A 173 -7.07 31.34 12.03
N TYR A 174 -8.25 31.53 11.43
CA TYR A 174 -8.80 30.79 10.30
C TYR A 174 -9.19 29.32 10.63
N PHE A 175 -8.49 28.65 11.54
CA PHE A 175 -8.73 27.25 11.92
C PHE A 175 -9.43 27.11 13.28
N GLY A 176 -9.79 28.17 13.95
CA GLY A 176 -10.46 28.17 15.25
C GLY A 176 -11.76 27.34 15.26
N HIS A 177 -12.04 26.63 16.36
CA HIS A 177 -13.24 25.81 16.54
C HIS A 177 -13.83 26.04 17.95
N GLY A 178 -14.99 25.45 18.25
CA GLY A 178 -15.72 25.67 19.51
C GLY A 178 -15.01 25.18 20.79
N GLY A 179 -13.87 24.49 20.67
CA GLY A 179 -13.07 24.00 21.78
C GLY A 179 -13.63 22.74 22.45
N PHE A 180 -12.73 21.93 22.96
CA PHE A 180 -13.05 20.77 23.80
C PHE A 180 -12.20 20.86 25.08
N ASN A 181 -12.80 20.53 26.22
CA ASN A 181 -12.03 20.16 27.40
C ASN A 181 -11.54 18.72 27.28
N TRP A 182 -10.61 18.33 28.16
CA TRP A 182 -10.03 16.98 28.16
C TRP A 182 -11.09 15.89 28.27
N GLU A 183 -12.04 16.06 29.18
CA GLU A 183 -13.13 15.11 29.38
C GLU A 183 -13.98 14.92 28.11
N GLY A 184 -14.44 16.02 27.51
CA GLY A 184 -15.27 15.99 26.32
C GLY A 184 -14.56 15.38 25.11
N LEU A 185 -13.27 15.69 24.93
CA LEU A 185 -12.47 15.13 23.85
C LEU A 185 -12.20 13.64 24.07
N THR A 186 -11.73 13.24 25.27
CA THR A 186 -11.41 11.86 25.62
C THR A 186 -12.62 10.95 25.47
N ARG A 187 -13.79 11.39 25.96
CA ARG A 187 -15.04 10.68 25.79
C ARG A 187 -15.38 10.41 24.33
N ARG A 188 -15.25 11.43 23.46
CA ARG A 188 -15.54 11.31 22.04
C ARG A 188 -14.53 10.41 21.33
N LEU A 189 -13.25 10.51 21.65
CA LEU A 189 -12.19 9.72 21.04
C LEU A 189 -12.28 8.24 21.40
N PHE A 190 -12.64 7.89 22.65
CA PHE A 190 -12.52 6.52 23.15
C PHE A 190 -13.83 5.75 23.23
N TYR A 191 -14.96 6.43 23.49
CA TYR A 191 -16.24 5.76 23.74
C TYR A 191 -17.26 5.88 22.59
N THR A 192 -16.93 6.58 21.50
CA THR A 192 -17.80 6.66 20.33
C THR A 192 -17.30 5.82 19.18
N SER A 193 -18.18 5.55 18.23
CA SER A 193 -17.86 4.89 16.95
C SER A 193 -17.36 5.86 15.87
N GLU A 194 -16.96 7.08 16.23
CA GLU A 194 -16.58 8.12 15.27
C GLU A 194 -15.07 8.39 15.25
N ALA A 195 -14.30 7.82 16.20
CA ALA A 195 -12.87 8.03 16.32
C ALA A 195 -12.12 6.70 16.37
N ILE A 196 -11.55 6.30 17.54
CA ILE A 196 -10.75 5.07 17.68
C ILE A 196 -11.51 3.84 17.20
N PHE A 197 -12.82 3.73 17.53
CA PHE A 197 -13.70 2.64 17.11
C PHE A 197 -14.53 3.00 15.86
N GLY A 198 -14.07 4.00 15.10
CA GLY A 198 -14.67 4.42 13.84
C GLY A 198 -14.42 3.45 12.68
N THR A 199 -14.78 3.90 11.48
CA THR A 199 -14.66 3.15 10.23
C THR A 199 -13.32 2.42 10.05
N PRO A 200 -12.13 3.02 10.30
CA PRO A 200 -10.88 2.32 10.05
C PRO A 200 -10.71 1.04 10.89
N ILE A 201 -11.07 1.08 12.19
CA ILE A 201 -10.95 -0.08 13.06
C ILE A 201 -12.05 -1.11 12.79
N GLN A 202 -13.26 -0.67 12.41
CA GLN A 202 -14.35 -1.56 12.04
C GLN A 202 -14.01 -2.39 10.80
N ILE A 203 -13.45 -1.75 9.77
CA ILE A 203 -12.99 -2.40 8.54
C ILE A 203 -11.81 -3.31 8.82
N SER A 204 -10.89 -2.87 9.68
CA SER A 204 -9.76 -3.71 10.14
C SER A 204 -10.26 -4.98 10.83
N ALA A 205 -11.28 -4.88 11.68
CA ALA A 205 -11.85 -5.99 12.43
C ALA A 205 -12.73 -6.93 11.59
N THR A 206 -13.20 -6.50 10.43
CA THR A 206 -14.09 -7.30 9.56
C THR A 206 -13.33 -8.02 8.46
N TYR A 207 -12.77 -7.32 7.50
CA TYR A 207 -12.19 -7.94 6.32
C TYR A 207 -10.70 -7.68 6.09
N ILE A 208 -10.11 -6.56 6.55
CA ILE A 208 -8.66 -6.35 6.38
C ILE A 208 -7.88 -7.48 7.07
N TYR A 209 -8.27 -7.85 8.30
CA TYR A 209 -7.63 -8.94 9.03
C TYR A 209 -7.64 -10.25 8.23
N LEU A 210 -8.77 -10.58 7.64
CA LEU A 210 -8.93 -11.81 6.84
C LEU A 210 -8.08 -11.78 5.57
N PHE A 211 -7.98 -10.64 4.90
CA PHE A 211 -7.13 -10.51 3.72
C PHE A 211 -5.63 -10.57 4.06
N LEU A 212 -5.22 -10.01 5.20
CA LEU A 212 -3.85 -10.16 5.68
C LEU A 212 -3.55 -11.63 6.02
N PHE A 213 -4.47 -12.30 6.68
CA PHE A 213 -4.34 -13.74 6.94
C PHE A 213 -4.36 -14.57 5.65
N PHE A 214 -5.20 -14.22 4.68
CA PHE A 214 -5.15 -14.82 3.35
C PHE A 214 -3.77 -14.68 2.70
N GLY A 215 -3.14 -13.51 2.80
CA GLY A 215 -1.77 -13.28 2.32
C GLY A 215 -0.76 -14.24 2.97
N VAL A 216 -0.86 -14.46 4.28
CA VAL A 216 -0.03 -15.43 5.00
C VAL A 216 -0.27 -16.86 4.49
N MET A 217 -1.53 -17.28 4.37
CA MET A 217 -1.90 -18.58 3.84
C MET A 217 -1.38 -18.79 2.42
N LEU A 218 -1.53 -17.78 1.58
CA LEU A 218 -1.07 -17.83 0.19
C LEU A 218 0.45 -17.97 0.10
N THR A 219 1.20 -17.28 0.97
CA THR A 219 2.67 -17.39 1.02
C THR A 219 3.11 -18.83 1.34
N LYS A 220 2.41 -19.51 2.24
CA LYS A 220 2.67 -20.93 2.58
C LYS A 220 2.46 -21.91 1.41
N THR A 221 1.67 -21.53 0.38
CA THR A 221 1.49 -22.37 -0.82
C THR A 221 2.67 -22.33 -1.79
N GLY A 222 3.64 -21.42 -1.59
CA GLY A 222 4.77 -21.21 -2.50
C GLY A 222 4.43 -20.36 -3.73
N VAL A 223 3.30 -19.68 -3.73
CA VAL A 223 2.85 -18.81 -4.85
C VAL A 223 3.84 -17.68 -5.15
N GLY A 224 4.54 -17.14 -4.14
CA GLY A 224 5.53 -16.08 -4.34
C GLY A 224 6.66 -16.49 -5.27
N GLN A 225 7.20 -17.73 -5.12
CA GLN A 225 8.18 -18.26 -6.05
C GLN A 225 7.58 -18.48 -7.43
N TYR A 226 6.36 -18.98 -7.50
CA TYR A 226 5.65 -19.17 -8.77
C TYR A 226 5.47 -17.83 -9.53
N PHE A 227 5.15 -16.74 -8.83
CA PHE A 227 5.08 -15.40 -9.44
C PHE A 227 6.41 -14.95 -10.02
N ASN A 228 7.52 -15.17 -9.31
CA ASN A 228 8.85 -14.90 -9.83
C ASN A 228 9.13 -15.71 -11.08
N ASP A 229 8.94 -17.03 -11.02
CA ASP A 229 9.19 -17.92 -12.15
C ASP A 229 8.31 -17.59 -13.36
N LEU A 230 7.04 -17.25 -13.13
CA LEU A 230 6.11 -16.83 -14.18
C LEU A 230 6.57 -15.52 -14.85
N ALA A 231 6.98 -14.54 -14.05
CA ALA A 231 7.47 -13.26 -14.53
C ALA A 231 8.77 -13.43 -15.35
N PHE A 232 9.71 -14.23 -14.85
CA PHE A 232 10.96 -14.54 -15.59
C PHE A 232 10.68 -15.34 -16.85
N GLY A 233 9.79 -16.32 -16.81
CA GLY A 233 9.39 -17.11 -17.98
C GLY A 233 8.75 -16.26 -19.09
N ALA A 234 7.90 -15.30 -18.70
CA ALA A 234 7.20 -14.44 -19.64
C ALA A 234 8.07 -13.31 -20.21
N THR A 235 8.89 -12.67 -19.39
CA THR A 235 9.58 -11.43 -19.77
C THR A 235 11.10 -11.55 -19.87
N GLY A 236 11.70 -12.57 -19.29
CA GLY A 236 13.15 -12.69 -19.12
C GLY A 236 13.96 -12.70 -20.44
N ARG A 237 13.38 -13.17 -21.52
CA ARG A 237 14.02 -13.21 -22.86
C ARG A 237 14.13 -11.85 -23.55
N PHE A 238 13.33 -10.87 -23.15
CA PHE A 238 13.31 -9.56 -23.80
C PHE A 238 14.48 -8.68 -23.34
N THR A 239 14.78 -7.64 -24.11
CA THR A 239 15.78 -6.62 -23.71
C THR A 239 15.44 -6.10 -22.29
N GLY A 240 16.41 -6.13 -21.40
CA GLY A 240 16.20 -5.79 -19.99
C GLY A 240 15.30 -6.78 -19.25
N GLY A 241 15.25 -8.04 -19.67
CA GLY A 241 14.31 -9.05 -19.22
C GLY A 241 14.32 -9.26 -17.71
N THR A 242 15.47 -9.16 -17.04
CA THR A 242 15.57 -9.28 -15.59
C THR A 242 14.83 -8.14 -14.85
N ALA A 243 14.94 -6.90 -15.33
CA ALA A 243 14.24 -5.78 -14.73
C ALA A 243 12.73 -5.82 -15.04
N LYS A 244 12.37 -6.23 -16.26
CA LYS A 244 10.97 -6.46 -16.64
C LYS A 244 10.32 -7.57 -15.81
N ALA A 245 11.06 -8.66 -15.57
CA ALA A 245 10.62 -9.74 -14.70
C ALA A 245 10.45 -9.27 -13.24
N ALA A 246 11.37 -8.43 -12.75
CA ALA A 246 11.22 -7.82 -11.44
C ALA A 246 9.94 -6.99 -11.34
N VAL A 247 9.64 -6.14 -12.35
CA VAL A 247 8.41 -5.34 -12.38
C VAL A 247 7.17 -6.24 -12.38
N ALA A 248 7.14 -7.27 -13.22
CA ALA A 248 6.00 -8.19 -13.30
C ALA A 248 5.82 -9.03 -12.03
N ALA A 249 6.92 -9.56 -11.47
CA ALA A 249 6.89 -10.33 -10.22
C ALA A 249 6.40 -9.48 -9.05
N SER A 250 6.94 -8.27 -8.92
CA SER A 250 6.58 -7.34 -7.87
C SER A 250 5.13 -6.84 -8.00
N ALA A 251 4.63 -6.67 -9.23
CA ALA A 251 3.23 -6.39 -9.48
C ALA A 251 2.33 -7.51 -8.94
N LEU A 252 2.64 -8.77 -9.28
CA LEU A 252 1.87 -9.93 -8.85
C LEU A 252 1.94 -10.14 -7.32
N GLN A 253 3.12 -10.02 -6.72
CA GLN A 253 3.28 -10.14 -5.26
C GLN A 253 2.63 -8.96 -4.52
N GLY A 254 2.73 -7.76 -5.07
CA GLY A 254 2.14 -6.54 -4.52
C GLY A 254 0.62 -6.62 -4.36
N THR A 255 -0.06 -7.36 -5.26
CA THR A 255 -1.51 -7.58 -5.13
C THR A 255 -1.91 -8.24 -3.80
N VAL A 256 -0.97 -8.93 -3.14
CA VAL A 256 -1.21 -9.72 -1.93
C VAL A 256 -0.62 -9.06 -0.69
N THR A 257 0.57 -8.47 -0.79
CA THR A 257 1.34 -7.98 0.37
C THR A 257 0.81 -6.66 0.93
N GLY A 258 0.29 -5.78 0.08
CA GLY A 258 -0.23 -4.47 0.49
C GLY A 258 0.80 -3.48 1.08
N SER A 259 2.07 -3.85 1.17
CA SER A 259 3.17 -3.01 1.67
C SER A 259 4.29 -2.90 0.65
N SER A 260 4.67 -1.67 0.29
CA SER A 260 5.76 -1.39 -0.65
C SER A 260 7.12 -1.88 -0.13
N VAL A 261 7.39 -1.68 1.15
CA VAL A 261 8.65 -2.07 1.78
C VAL A 261 8.75 -3.59 1.91
N ALA A 262 7.71 -4.24 2.41
CA ALA A 262 7.68 -5.70 2.54
C ALA A 262 7.82 -6.39 1.17
N ASN A 263 7.10 -5.88 0.15
CA ASN A 263 7.20 -6.40 -1.21
C ASN A 263 8.60 -6.18 -1.81
N THR A 264 9.20 -5.00 -1.63
CA THR A 264 10.57 -4.71 -2.08
C THR A 264 11.60 -5.66 -1.46
N VAL A 265 11.44 -6.05 -0.20
CA VAL A 265 12.36 -7.00 0.45
C VAL A 265 12.08 -8.43 -0.01
N ALA A 266 10.82 -8.85 -0.07
CA ALA A 266 10.45 -10.21 -0.45
C ALA A 266 10.83 -10.54 -1.91
N SER A 267 10.34 -9.76 -2.87
CA SER A 267 10.64 -9.90 -4.30
C SER A 267 12.07 -9.49 -4.62
N GLY A 268 12.52 -8.35 -4.09
CA GLY A 268 13.84 -7.77 -4.37
C GLY A 268 15.00 -8.59 -3.86
N SER A 269 14.81 -9.43 -2.84
CA SER A 269 15.85 -10.37 -2.39
C SER A 269 16.33 -11.32 -3.49
N PHE A 270 15.46 -11.61 -4.45
CA PHE A 270 15.75 -12.42 -5.62
C PHE A 270 16.01 -11.57 -6.88
N THR A 271 15.15 -10.60 -7.15
CA THR A 271 15.17 -9.84 -8.41
C THR A 271 16.31 -8.84 -8.50
N ILE A 272 16.67 -8.15 -7.40
CA ILE A 272 17.78 -7.17 -7.36
C ILE A 272 19.11 -7.84 -7.67
N PRO A 273 19.53 -8.97 -7.06
CA PRO A 273 20.72 -9.70 -7.47
C PRO A 273 20.72 -10.09 -8.95
N MET A 274 19.58 -10.54 -9.47
CA MET A 274 19.45 -10.91 -10.89
C MET A 274 19.64 -9.72 -11.83
N MET A 275 19.07 -8.55 -11.51
CA MET A 275 19.28 -7.32 -12.27
C MET A 275 20.74 -6.87 -12.24
N LYS A 276 21.42 -6.97 -11.09
CA LYS A 276 22.84 -6.64 -10.97
C LYS A 276 23.73 -7.56 -11.81
N ARG A 277 23.45 -8.87 -11.84
CA ARG A 277 24.14 -9.83 -12.73
C ARG A 277 23.95 -9.50 -14.19
N ALA A 278 22.76 -9.03 -14.57
CA ALA A 278 22.47 -8.55 -15.92
C ALA A 278 23.10 -7.17 -16.22
N LYS A 279 23.98 -6.65 -15.34
CA LYS A 279 24.73 -5.39 -15.47
C LYS A 279 23.87 -4.12 -15.34
N PHE A 280 22.68 -4.19 -14.72
CA PHE A 280 22.02 -2.97 -14.27
C PHE A 280 22.79 -2.34 -13.11
N ARG A 281 22.81 -1.01 -13.06
CA ARG A 281 23.41 -0.27 -11.94
C ARG A 281 22.68 -0.61 -10.63
N PRO A 282 23.41 -0.77 -9.50
CA PRO A 282 22.78 -1.12 -8.23
C PRO A 282 21.64 -0.17 -7.80
N GLU A 283 21.82 1.14 -8.02
CA GLU A 283 20.78 2.13 -7.72
C GLU A 283 19.54 1.97 -8.58
N PHE A 284 19.74 1.59 -9.86
CA PHE A 284 18.62 1.33 -10.78
C PHE A 284 17.88 0.05 -10.42
N ALA A 285 18.60 -1.03 -10.06
CA ALA A 285 18.00 -2.28 -9.63
C ALA A 285 17.13 -2.08 -8.38
N ALA A 286 17.65 -1.34 -7.40
CA ALA A 286 16.89 -0.96 -6.20
C ALA A 286 15.65 -0.11 -6.54
N ALA A 287 15.82 0.86 -7.44
CA ALA A 287 14.74 1.75 -7.86
C ALA A 287 13.63 1.05 -8.63
N ALA A 288 13.98 0.16 -9.57
CA ALA A 288 13.02 -0.60 -10.36
C ALA A 288 12.13 -1.48 -9.47
N GLU A 289 12.76 -2.18 -8.52
CA GLU A 289 12.05 -3.00 -7.55
C GLU A 289 11.14 -2.16 -6.65
N ALA A 290 11.65 -1.06 -6.08
CA ALA A 290 10.88 -0.18 -5.20
C ALA A 290 9.69 0.45 -5.92
N SER A 291 9.87 0.92 -7.17
CA SER A 291 8.78 1.49 -7.98
C SER A 291 7.72 0.46 -8.30
N ALA A 292 8.12 -0.76 -8.66
CA ALA A 292 7.18 -1.85 -8.93
C ALA A 292 6.43 -2.27 -7.66
N SER A 293 7.13 -2.38 -6.52
CA SER A 293 6.54 -2.73 -5.23
C SER A 293 5.53 -1.70 -4.75
N THR A 294 5.81 -0.42 -4.97
CA THR A 294 4.87 0.67 -4.65
C THR A 294 3.63 0.60 -5.52
N GLY A 295 3.79 0.35 -6.82
CA GLY A 295 2.66 0.12 -7.73
C GLY A 295 1.83 -1.12 -7.37
N GLY A 296 2.41 -2.11 -6.70
CA GLY A 296 1.69 -3.29 -6.22
C GLY A 296 0.53 -2.95 -5.29
N GLN A 297 0.62 -1.84 -4.54
CA GLN A 297 -0.45 -1.38 -3.65
C GLN A 297 -1.68 -0.85 -4.38
N ILE A 298 -1.55 -0.47 -5.65
CA ILE A 298 -2.68 -0.05 -6.51
C ILE A 298 -3.13 -1.15 -7.47
N MET A 299 -2.49 -2.31 -7.42
CA MET A 299 -2.79 -3.42 -8.34
C MET A 299 -3.94 -4.29 -7.81
N PRO A 300 -5.07 -4.40 -8.52
CA PRO A 300 -6.13 -5.35 -8.19
C PRO A 300 -5.62 -6.80 -8.12
N PRO A 301 -6.30 -7.70 -7.36
CA PRO A 301 -7.60 -7.52 -6.73
C PRO A 301 -7.58 -6.98 -5.29
N ILE A 302 -6.46 -7.00 -4.54
CA ILE A 302 -6.47 -6.63 -3.12
C ILE A 302 -6.14 -5.16 -2.91
N MET A 303 -5.20 -4.57 -3.69
CA MET A 303 -4.87 -3.14 -3.70
C MET A 303 -4.43 -2.60 -2.33
N GLY A 304 -3.88 -3.46 -1.48
CA GLY A 304 -3.60 -3.12 -0.09
C GLY A 304 -4.86 -2.88 0.74
N ALA A 305 -4.68 -2.70 2.06
CA ALA A 305 -5.79 -2.54 2.99
C ALA A 305 -6.57 -1.21 2.82
N ALA A 306 -5.96 -0.21 2.18
CA ALA A 306 -6.57 1.12 1.98
C ALA A 306 -7.78 1.10 1.04
N ALA A 307 -7.79 0.24 0.03
CA ALA A 307 -8.90 0.13 -0.92
C ALA A 307 -10.21 -0.35 -0.26
N PHE A 308 -10.11 -1.15 0.80
CA PHE A 308 -11.28 -1.55 1.59
C PHE A 308 -11.89 -0.36 2.33
N ILE A 309 -11.04 0.52 2.88
CA ILE A 309 -11.52 1.73 3.55
C ILE A 309 -12.11 2.71 2.52
N MET A 310 -11.54 2.75 1.32
CA MET A 310 -12.10 3.54 0.22
C MET A 310 -13.53 3.13 -0.11
N ALA A 311 -13.82 1.83 -0.16
CA ALA A 311 -15.16 1.31 -0.42
C ALA A 311 -16.21 1.73 0.62
N ASP A 312 -15.78 2.03 1.84
CA ASP A 312 -16.66 2.49 2.90
C ASP A 312 -16.81 4.03 2.93
N TYR A 313 -15.75 4.73 2.51
CA TYR A 313 -15.78 6.20 2.43
C TYR A 313 -16.54 6.70 1.19
N VAL A 314 -16.47 5.96 0.09
CA VAL A 314 -17.13 6.31 -1.17
C VAL A 314 -18.45 5.57 -1.25
N SER A 315 -19.55 6.24 -0.89
CA SER A 315 -20.86 5.63 -0.75
C SER A 315 -21.48 5.13 -2.06
N SER A 316 -20.98 5.60 -3.19
CA SER A 316 -21.52 5.32 -4.54
C SER A 316 -20.98 4.01 -5.16
N VAL A 317 -19.97 3.38 -4.59
CA VAL A 317 -19.30 2.20 -5.18
C VAL A 317 -19.03 1.11 -4.14
N SER A 318 -19.15 -0.14 -4.56
CA SER A 318 -18.73 -1.30 -3.77
C SER A 318 -17.22 -1.55 -3.89
N TYR A 319 -16.68 -2.42 -3.03
CA TYR A 319 -15.29 -2.86 -3.17
C TYR A 319 -15.01 -3.52 -4.53
N SER A 320 -15.97 -4.30 -5.06
CA SER A 320 -15.84 -4.92 -6.38
C SER A 320 -15.70 -3.88 -7.49
N ASP A 321 -16.42 -2.78 -7.38
CA ASP A 321 -16.32 -1.67 -8.35
C ASP A 321 -14.95 -1.00 -8.25
N ILE A 322 -14.43 -0.76 -7.04
CA ILE A 322 -13.08 -0.20 -6.83
C ILE A 322 -12.01 -1.10 -7.46
N VAL A 323 -12.13 -2.42 -7.33
CA VAL A 323 -11.22 -3.39 -7.97
C VAL A 323 -11.23 -3.22 -9.49
N ILE A 324 -12.41 -3.09 -10.10
CA ILE A 324 -12.55 -2.91 -11.56
C ILE A 324 -12.01 -1.54 -11.99
N ILE A 325 -12.39 -0.48 -11.30
CA ILE A 325 -11.95 0.90 -11.55
C ILE A 325 -10.42 1.01 -11.46
N GLY A 326 -9.79 0.31 -10.52
CA GLY A 326 -8.35 0.33 -10.32
C GLY A 326 -7.52 -0.32 -11.43
N ILE A 327 -8.11 -1.13 -12.32
CA ILE A 327 -7.37 -1.88 -13.34
C ILE A 327 -6.64 -0.96 -14.32
N ILE A 328 -7.34 0.02 -14.90
CA ILE A 328 -6.77 0.92 -15.92
C ILE A 328 -5.65 1.79 -15.31
N PRO A 329 -5.85 2.51 -14.19
CA PRO A 329 -4.77 3.25 -13.55
C PRO A 329 -3.55 2.39 -13.19
N ALA A 330 -3.76 1.17 -12.69
CA ALA A 330 -2.66 0.25 -12.38
C ALA A 330 -1.92 -0.17 -13.66
N LEU A 331 -2.63 -0.50 -14.74
CA LEU A 331 -2.04 -0.86 -16.02
C LEU A 331 -1.17 0.28 -16.58
N LEU A 332 -1.63 1.52 -16.53
CA LEU A 332 -0.87 2.70 -16.96
C LEU A 332 0.40 2.87 -16.13
N TYR A 333 0.30 2.72 -14.81
CA TYR A 333 1.44 2.82 -13.91
C TYR A 333 2.51 1.77 -14.23
N PHE A 334 2.12 0.48 -14.28
CA PHE A 334 3.06 -0.61 -14.55
C PHE A 334 3.64 -0.55 -15.96
N THR A 335 2.86 -0.12 -16.94
CA THR A 335 3.38 0.11 -18.31
C THR A 335 4.49 1.16 -18.30
N SER A 336 4.33 2.27 -17.57
CA SER A 336 5.36 3.30 -17.47
C SER A 336 6.63 2.75 -16.83
N VAL A 337 6.55 2.03 -15.70
CA VAL A 337 7.70 1.43 -15.05
C VAL A 337 8.37 0.38 -15.95
N PHE A 338 7.58 -0.47 -16.62
CA PHE A 338 8.06 -1.48 -17.55
C PHE A 338 8.79 -0.87 -18.76
N MET A 339 8.24 0.20 -19.33
CA MET A 339 8.89 0.93 -20.43
C MET A 339 10.14 1.66 -19.97
N GLY A 340 10.14 2.21 -18.74
CA GLY A 340 11.33 2.81 -18.13
C GLY A 340 12.48 1.80 -18.01
N THR A 341 12.19 0.56 -17.57
CA THR A 341 13.20 -0.51 -17.54
C THR A 341 13.69 -0.91 -18.93
N HIS A 342 12.80 -0.89 -19.93
CA HIS A 342 13.16 -1.16 -21.31
C HIS A 342 14.12 -0.11 -21.88
N PHE A 343 13.83 1.17 -21.69
CA PHE A 343 14.67 2.25 -22.21
C PHE A 343 16.02 2.31 -21.50
N GLU A 344 16.09 2.10 -20.21
CA GLU A 344 17.36 2.00 -19.49
C GLU A 344 18.19 0.81 -20.00
N ALA A 345 17.57 -0.35 -20.20
CA ALA A 345 18.26 -1.52 -20.75
C ALA A 345 18.79 -1.28 -22.17
N LYS A 346 17.99 -0.66 -23.04
CA LYS A 346 18.41 -0.27 -24.39
C LYS A 346 19.57 0.71 -24.37
N ARG A 347 19.51 1.70 -23.48
CA ARG A 347 20.57 2.71 -23.31
C ARG A 347 21.91 2.10 -22.94
N HIS A 348 21.90 1.03 -22.14
CA HIS A 348 23.10 0.38 -21.63
C HIS A 348 23.45 -0.93 -22.34
N GLY A 349 22.73 -1.31 -23.41
CA GLY A 349 23.00 -2.53 -24.15
C GLY A 349 22.73 -3.82 -23.37
N ILE A 350 21.79 -3.79 -22.41
CA ILE A 350 21.47 -4.95 -21.57
C ILE A 350 20.47 -5.84 -22.32
N HIS A 351 20.89 -7.05 -22.66
CA HIS A 351 20.08 -8.04 -23.34
C HIS A 351 19.22 -8.88 -22.38
N GLY A 352 18.34 -9.70 -22.93
CA GLY A 352 17.57 -10.70 -22.17
C GLY A 352 18.43 -11.89 -21.77
N LEU A 353 17.87 -12.71 -20.89
CA LEU A 353 18.50 -13.95 -20.44
C LEU A 353 18.45 -15.02 -21.55
N PRO A 354 19.48 -15.90 -21.63
CA PRO A 354 19.44 -17.05 -22.54
C PRO A 354 18.35 -18.02 -22.13
N LYS A 355 17.81 -18.78 -23.10
CA LYS A 355 16.70 -19.75 -22.85
C LYS A 355 17.05 -20.79 -21.77
N SER A 356 18.32 -21.14 -21.62
CA SER A 356 18.80 -22.10 -20.62
C SER A 356 18.64 -21.64 -19.16
N GLU A 357 18.54 -20.33 -18.95
CA GLU A 357 18.38 -19.72 -17.63
C GLU A 357 16.93 -19.41 -17.28
N LEU A 358 16.01 -19.55 -18.27
CA LEU A 358 14.59 -19.26 -18.09
C LEU A 358 13.83 -20.47 -17.58
N PRO A 359 12.83 -20.27 -16.68
CA PRO A 359 11.93 -21.32 -16.28
C PRO A 359 11.15 -21.90 -17.46
N SER A 360 10.90 -23.22 -17.41
CA SER A 360 10.11 -23.89 -18.44
C SER A 360 8.64 -23.47 -18.38
N MET A 361 8.12 -22.88 -19.46
CA MET A 361 6.71 -22.50 -19.55
C MET A 361 5.75 -23.68 -19.37
N THR A 362 6.11 -24.85 -19.90
CA THR A 362 5.31 -26.08 -19.69
C THR A 362 5.29 -26.51 -18.22
N GLY A 363 6.40 -26.33 -17.50
CA GLY A 363 6.47 -26.55 -16.07
C GLY A 363 5.60 -25.58 -15.28
N LEU A 364 5.58 -24.29 -15.69
CA LEU A 364 4.76 -23.24 -15.08
C LEU A 364 3.26 -23.46 -15.31
N LEU A 365 2.86 -23.85 -16.52
CA LEU A 365 1.46 -24.17 -16.82
C LEU A 365 0.92 -25.33 -15.97
N LYS A 366 1.76 -26.33 -15.64
CA LYS A 366 1.38 -27.41 -14.71
C LYS A 366 1.16 -26.93 -13.27
N GLN A 367 1.62 -25.73 -12.93
CA GLN A 367 1.53 -25.14 -11.61
C GLN A 367 0.47 -24.01 -11.52
N ILE A 368 -0.29 -23.80 -12.59
CA ILE A 368 -1.30 -22.72 -12.68
C ILE A 368 -2.35 -22.79 -11.56
N TYR A 369 -2.57 -23.99 -11.00
CA TYR A 369 -3.48 -24.19 -9.86
C TYR A 369 -3.08 -23.39 -8.60
N LEU A 370 -1.81 -22.94 -8.50
CA LEU A 370 -1.36 -22.04 -7.43
C LEU A 370 -2.06 -20.68 -7.48
N LEU A 371 -2.64 -20.30 -8.63
CA LEU A 371 -3.45 -19.10 -8.77
C LEU A 371 -4.89 -19.29 -8.30
N ALA A 372 -5.34 -20.53 -8.06
CA ALA A 372 -6.72 -20.83 -7.68
C ALA A 372 -7.23 -20.00 -6.49
N PRO A 373 -6.46 -19.76 -5.40
CA PRO A 373 -6.94 -18.91 -4.31
C PRO A 373 -7.24 -17.48 -4.74
N LEU A 374 -6.41 -16.87 -5.62
CA LEU A 374 -6.65 -15.52 -6.16
C LEU A 374 -7.86 -15.50 -7.09
N VAL A 375 -7.95 -16.50 -7.98
CA VAL A 375 -9.11 -16.66 -8.86
C VAL A 375 -10.39 -16.84 -8.05
N THR A 376 -10.36 -17.56 -6.96
CA THR A 376 -11.49 -17.74 -6.05
C THR A 376 -11.95 -16.39 -5.49
N ILE A 377 -11.04 -15.56 -4.98
CA ILE A 377 -11.39 -14.23 -4.46
C ILE A 377 -12.05 -13.38 -5.57
N VAL A 378 -11.40 -13.29 -6.74
CA VAL A 378 -11.92 -12.48 -7.85
C VAL A 378 -13.31 -12.98 -8.27
N THR A 379 -13.48 -14.29 -8.40
CA THR A 379 -14.77 -14.89 -8.77
C THR A 379 -15.85 -14.55 -7.74
N MET A 380 -15.55 -14.69 -6.44
CA MET A 380 -16.53 -14.38 -5.38
C MET A 380 -16.92 -12.90 -5.39
N LEU A 381 -15.96 -11.99 -5.61
CA LEU A 381 -16.24 -10.56 -5.71
C LEU A 381 -17.10 -10.23 -6.94
N VAL A 382 -16.78 -10.79 -8.10
CA VAL A 382 -17.54 -10.59 -9.35
C VAL A 382 -18.97 -11.16 -9.24
N LEU A 383 -19.15 -12.24 -8.49
CA LEU A 383 -20.47 -12.80 -8.18
C LEU A 383 -21.26 -11.98 -7.13
N GLY A 384 -20.71 -10.86 -6.65
CA GLY A 384 -21.39 -9.95 -5.70
C GLY A 384 -21.32 -10.38 -4.24
N PHE A 385 -20.46 -11.34 -3.87
CA PHE A 385 -20.26 -11.69 -2.47
C PHE A 385 -19.45 -10.60 -1.73
N THR A 386 -19.65 -10.53 -0.41
CA THR A 386 -18.92 -9.57 0.43
C THR A 386 -17.42 -9.86 0.45
N PRO A 387 -16.56 -8.84 0.64
CA PRO A 387 -15.12 -9.04 0.78
C PRO A 387 -14.73 -10.05 1.88
N THR A 388 -15.44 -10.03 3.00
CA THR A 388 -15.27 -11.01 4.09
C THR A 388 -15.44 -12.44 3.60
N TYR A 389 -16.51 -12.69 2.83
CA TYR A 389 -16.83 -14.01 2.29
C TYR A 389 -15.81 -14.44 1.23
N ALA A 390 -15.43 -13.51 0.35
CA ALA A 390 -14.39 -13.76 -0.65
C ALA A 390 -13.04 -14.13 -0.02
N ALA A 391 -12.64 -13.42 1.05
CA ALA A 391 -11.41 -13.74 1.80
C ALA A 391 -11.48 -15.12 2.45
N LEU A 392 -12.61 -15.46 3.07
CA LEU A 392 -12.80 -16.79 3.70
C LEU A 392 -12.65 -17.93 2.70
N TRP A 393 -13.29 -17.83 1.53
CA TRP A 393 -13.15 -18.82 0.46
C TRP A 393 -11.76 -18.84 -0.13
N GLY A 394 -11.10 -17.69 -0.28
CA GLY A 394 -9.70 -17.58 -0.68
C GLY A 394 -8.76 -18.32 0.28
N ILE A 395 -8.95 -18.16 1.60
CA ILE A 395 -8.20 -18.87 2.64
C ILE A 395 -8.42 -20.39 2.53
N GLY A 396 -9.68 -20.81 2.36
CA GLY A 396 -10.02 -22.23 2.15
C GLY A 396 -9.36 -22.80 0.89
N ALA A 397 -9.39 -22.06 -0.22
CA ALA A 397 -8.74 -22.44 -1.47
C ALA A 397 -7.21 -22.53 -1.31
N ALA A 398 -6.56 -21.59 -0.61
CA ALA A 398 -5.13 -21.64 -0.33
C ALA A 398 -4.76 -22.87 0.51
N PHE A 399 -5.54 -23.16 1.54
CA PHE A 399 -5.38 -24.37 2.33
C PHE A 399 -5.50 -25.62 1.46
N PHE A 400 -6.54 -25.72 0.63
CA PHE A 400 -6.76 -26.86 -0.25
C PHE A 400 -5.63 -27.04 -1.27
N VAL A 401 -5.18 -25.95 -1.90
CA VAL A 401 -4.08 -25.97 -2.88
C VAL A 401 -2.76 -26.45 -2.25
N SER A 402 -2.54 -26.20 -0.97
CA SER A 402 -1.33 -26.66 -0.27
C SER A 402 -1.12 -28.18 -0.33
N PHE A 403 -2.19 -28.97 -0.46
CA PHE A 403 -2.11 -30.42 -0.52
C PHE A 403 -1.59 -31.01 -1.84
N PHE A 404 -1.56 -30.21 -2.92
CA PHE A 404 -1.13 -30.71 -4.23
C PHE A 404 0.37 -30.98 -4.32
N ARG A 405 1.19 -30.45 -3.39
CA ARG A 405 2.64 -30.71 -3.34
C ARG A 405 3.08 -31.16 -1.96
N LYS A 406 4.00 -32.16 -1.93
CA LYS A 406 4.51 -32.68 -0.65
C LYS A 406 5.20 -31.61 0.23
N HIS A 407 5.93 -30.69 -0.38
CA HIS A 407 6.71 -29.67 0.35
C HIS A 407 5.89 -28.43 0.76
N THR A 408 4.69 -28.24 0.20
CA THR A 408 3.77 -27.15 0.60
C THR A 408 2.59 -27.66 1.41
N ARG A 409 2.50 -28.96 1.63
CA ARG A 409 1.41 -29.59 2.38
C ARG A 409 1.46 -29.14 3.84
N MET A 410 0.42 -28.40 4.25
CA MET A 410 0.32 -27.88 5.62
C MET A 410 -0.07 -28.99 6.59
N GLY A 411 0.82 -29.25 7.57
CA GLY A 411 0.51 -30.04 8.76
C GLY A 411 -0.15 -29.19 9.84
N ILE A 412 -0.49 -29.80 10.99
CA ILE A 412 -1.09 -29.11 12.13
C ILE A 412 -0.17 -27.99 12.63
N SER A 413 1.14 -28.23 12.70
CA SER A 413 2.13 -27.23 13.11
C SER A 413 2.14 -26.03 12.17
N ASP A 414 2.07 -26.28 10.84
CA ASP A 414 2.09 -25.21 9.83
C ASP A 414 0.81 -24.36 9.88
N ILE A 415 -0.33 -24.98 10.20
CA ILE A 415 -1.60 -24.27 10.39
C ILE A 415 -1.53 -23.38 11.63
N LEU A 416 -1.04 -23.91 12.77
CA LEU A 416 -0.88 -23.10 13.99
C LEU A 416 0.10 -21.96 13.78
N ASP A 417 1.21 -22.18 13.08
CA ASP A 417 2.15 -21.14 12.71
C ASP A 417 1.51 -20.10 11.78
N ALA A 418 0.73 -20.52 10.80
CA ALA A 418 -0.01 -19.60 9.92
C ALA A 418 -1.02 -18.74 10.69
N LEU A 419 -1.77 -19.34 11.63
CA LEU A 419 -2.72 -18.62 12.48
C LEU A 419 -2.02 -17.58 13.36
N GLU A 420 -0.87 -17.94 13.94
CA GLU A 420 -0.05 -17.00 14.73
C GLU A 420 0.51 -15.88 13.85
N GLN A 421 1.06 -16.20 12.68
CA GLN A 421 1.61 -15.21 11.74
C GLN A 421 0.52 -14.26 11.22
N GLY A 422 -0.71 -14.75 10.99
CA GLY A 422 -1.85 -13.92 10.61
C GLY A 422 -2.11 -12.80 11.61
N ALA A 423 -2.10 -13.11 12.90
CA ALA A 423 -2.21 -12.10 13.93
C ALA A 423 -1.01 -11.13 13.91
N ARG A 424 0.22 -11.65 13.84
CA ARG A 424 1.45 -10.80 13.87
C ARG A 424 1.47 -9.77 12.74
N VAL A 425 1.09 -10.15 11.51
CA VAL A 425 1.04 -9.25 10.35
C VAL A 425 -0.04 -8.19 10.52
N ALA A 426 -1.14 -8.52 11.19
CA ALA A 426 -2.25 -7.58 11.38
C ALA A 426 -1.97 -6.52 12.48
N LEU A 427 -1.11 -6.80 13.49
CA LEU A 427 -0.91 -5.91 14.65
C LEU A 427 -0.56 -4.46 14.28
N PRO A 428 0.40 -4.18 13.39
CA PRO A 428 0.71 -2.80 13.00
C PRO A 428 -0.46 -2.09 12.33
N VAL A 429 -1.18 -2.81 11.46
CA VAL A 429 -2.35 -2.26 10.74
C VAL A 429 -3.48 -1.92 11.72
N ILE A 430 -3.72 -2.77 12.71
CA ILE A 430 -4.72 -2.51 13.77
C ILE A 430 -4.38 -1.25 14.55
N ALA A 431 -3.13 -1.13 15.01
CA ALA A 431 -2.67 0.04 15.74
C ALA A 431 -2.73 1.32 14.88
N ALA A 432 -2.35 1.21 13.61
CA ALA A 432 -2.41 2.31 12.65
C ALA A 432 -3.86 2.77 12.40
N CYS A 433 -4.80 1.83 12.19
CA CYS A 433 -6.23 2.13 12.00
C CYS A 433 -6.84 2.83 13.23
N ALA A 434 -6.55 2.33 14.44
CA ALA A 434 -7.05 2.93 15.68
C ALA A 434 -6.50 4.35 15.90
N THR A 435 -5.20 4.55 15.63
CA THR A 435 -4.57 5.87 15.75
C THR A 435 -5.03 6.84 14.66
N ALA A 436 -5.21 6.36 13.43
CA ALA A 436 -5.82 7.15 12.37
C ALA A 436 -7.26 7.55 12.71
N GLY A 437 -7.99 6.68 13.42
CA GLY A 437 -9.31 7.00 13.98
C GLY A 437 -9.28 8.21 14.93
N ILE A 438 -8.20 8.41 15.73
CA ILE A 438 -8.04 9.63 16.54
C ILE A 438 -7.98 10.87 15.62
N ILE A 439 -7.20 10.80 14.54
CA ILE A 439 -7.05 11.92 13.60
C ILE A 439 -8.38 12.24 12.94
N VAL A 440 -9.07 11.22 12.41
CA VAL A 440 -10.41 11.37 11.79
C VAL A 440 -11.40 11.96 12.78
N GLY A 441 -11.45 11.44 14.02
CA GLY A 441 -12.34 11.93 15.05
C GLY A 441 -12.12 13.42 15.34
N VAL A 442 -10.85 13.83 15.51
CA VAL A 442 -10.53 15.26 15.71
C VAL A 442 -10.95 16.09 14.49
N VAL A 443 -10.64 15.64 13.27
CA VAL A 443 -11.01 16.35 12.03
C VAL A 443 -12.53 16.55 11.94
N VAL A 444 -13.31 15.51 12.26
CA VAL A 444 -14.78 15.55 12.24
C VAL A 444 -15.31 16.46 13.35
N PHE A 445 -14.86 16.28 14.60
CA PHE A 445 -15.40 17.02 15.75
C PHE A 445 -15.10 18.51 15.71
N THR A 446 -13.98 18.92 15.09
CA THR A 446 -13.56 20.32 14.98
C THR A 446 -13.94 20.97 13.65
N GLY A 447 -14.44 20.19 12.69
CA GLY A 447 -14.70 20.65 11.32
C GLY A 447 -13.43 21.02 10.56
N LEU A 448 -12.26 20.50 10.98
CA LEU A 448 -10.96 20.83 10.39
C LEU A 448 -10.88 20.45 8.90
N GLY A 449 -11.50 19.35 8.49
CA GLY A 449 -11.52 18.93 7.09
C GLY A 449 -12.12 20.00 6.17
N GLY A 450 -13.28 20.55 6.53
CA GLY A 450 -13.90 21.62 5.77
C GLY A 450 -13.07 22.91 5.73
N LYS A 451 -12.35 23.23 6.81
CA LYS A 451 -11.45 24.40 6.85
C LYS A 451 -10.22 24.22 5.99
N ILE A 452 -9.61 23.04 5.99
CA ILE A 452 -8.50 22.70 5.08
C ILE A 452 -8.99 22.76 3.64
N ALA A 453 -10.15 22.19 3.35
CA ALA A 453 -10.75 22.24 2.02
C ALA A 453 -10.99 23.69 1.56
N GLY A 454 -11.59 24.51 2.41
CA GLY A 454 -11.79 25.94 2.13
C GLY A 454 -10.47 26.70 1.94
N GLY A 455 -9.45 26.39 2.73
CA GLY A 455 -8.10 26.95 2.57
C GLY A 455 -7.45 26.59 1.24
N LEU A 456 -7.52 25.30 0.85
CA LEU A 456 -7.01 24.83 -0.44
C LEU A 456 -7.76 25.47 -1.62
N LEU A 457 -9.09 25.56 -1.52
CA LEU A 457 -9.93 26.23 -2.52
C LEU A 457 -9.59 27.71 -2.64
N SER A 458 -9.40 28.42 -1.52
CA SER A 458 -9.03 29.84 -1.54
C SER A 458 -7.65 30.09 -2.16
N LEU A 459 -6.70 29.18 -1.95
CA LEU A 459 -5.37 29.24 -2.57
C LEU A 459 -5.40 28.92 -4.07
N ALA A 460 -6.26 28.00 -4.47
CA ALA A 460 -6.38 27.56 -5.86
C ALA A 460 -7.25 28.50 -6.70
N GLY A 461 -8.16 29.27 -6.08
CA GLY A 461 -9.18 30.02 -6.79
C GLY A 461 -10.06 29.08 -7.62
N ASP A 462 -10.43 29.50 -8.83
CA ASP A 462 -11.23 28.71 -9.76
C ASP A 462 -10.39 27.76 -10.64
N ASN A 463 -9.15 27.43 -10.23
CA ASN A 463 -8.23 26.61 -11.01
C ASN A 463 -8.09 25.22 -10.44
N LEU A 464 -8.73 24.23 -11.10
CA LEU A 464 -8.68 22.81 -10.71
C LEU A 464 -7.24 22.26 -10.67
N PHE A 465 -6.38 22.66 -11.62
CA PHE A 465 -5.00 22.18 -11.65
C PHE A 465 -4.22 22.61 -10.41
N LEU A 466 -4.38 23.89 -10.00
CA LEU A 466 -3.74 24.38 -8.77
C LEU A 466 -4.29 23.69 -7.53
N LEU A 467 -5.60 23.44 -7.46
CA LEU A 467 -6.19 22.68 -6.36
C LEU A 467 -5.60 21.29 -6.26
N MET A 468 -5.55 20.56 -7.37
CA MET A 468 -4.93 19.23 -7.44
C MET A 468 -3.45 19.29 -7.05
N PHE A 469 -2.71 20.31 -7.48
CA PHE A 469 -1.30 20.47 -7.15
C PHE A 469 -1.08 20.68 -5.65
N PHE A 470 -1.84 21.54 -5.01
CA PHE A 470 -1.75 21.74 -3.56
C PHE A 470 -2.22 20.50 -2.78
N THR A 471 -3.27 19.83 -3.26
CA THR A 471 -3.77 18.58 -2.68
C THR A 471 -2.72 17.47 -2.80
N MET A 472 -2.05 17.34 -3.93
CA MET A 472 -0.93 16.42 -4.12
C MET A 472 0.18 16.65 -3.09
N ILE A 473 0.62 17.90 -2.94
CA ILE A 473 1.67 18.25 -1.96
C ILE A 473 1.20 17.90 -0.55
N ALA A 474 -0.03 18.24 -0.18
CA ALA A 474 -0.59 17.91 1.13
C ALA A 474 -0.61 16.39 1.36
N CYS A 475 -1.07 15.59 0.39
CA CYS A 475 -1.10 14.13 0.48
C CYS A 475 0.30 13.53 0.63
N ILE A 476 1.27 13.99 -0.16
CA ILE A 476 2.66 13.51 -0.07
C ILE A 476 3.23 13.84 1.31
N LEU A 477 3.06 15.06 1.81
CA LEU A 477 3.57 15.48 3.12
C LEU A 477 2.92 14.70 4.27
N LEU A 478 1.60 14.55 4.23
CA LEU A 478 0.86 13.78 5.23
C LEU A 478 1.18 12.29 5.17
N GLY A 479 1.43 11.78 3.95
CA GLY A 479 1.69 10.36 3.70
C GLY A 479 3.10 9.89 4.06
N MET A 480 4.06 10.82 4.21
CA MET A 480 5.46 10.46 4.44
C MET A 480 5.66 9.64 5.72
N GLY A 481 6.09 8.38 5.54
CA GLY A 481 6.43 7.47 6.65
C GLY A 481 5.23 6.89 7.40
N LEU A 482 4.03 6.95 6.80
CA LEU A 482 2.84 6.27 7.28
C LEU A 482 2.66 4.93 6.56
N PRO A 483 2.14 3.89 7.24
CA PRO A 483 1.64 2.70 6.54
C PRO A 483 0.50 3.06 5.59
N THR A 484 0.37 2.34 4.49
CA THR A 484 -0.59 2.63 3.41
C THR A 484 -2.02 2.87 3.92
N THR A 485 -2.48 2.03 4.85
CA THR A 485 -3.83 2.13 5.42
C THR A 485 -4.05 3.43 6.19
N ALA A 486 -3.13 3.74 7.11
CA ALA A 486 -3.22 4.98 7.89
C ALA A 486 -3.03 6.22 7.02
N ASN A 487 -2.12 6.14 6.06
CA ASN A 487 -1.88 7.19 5.08
C ASN A 487 -3.17 7.55 4.34
N TYR A 488 -3.84 6.55 3.76
CA TYR A 488 -5.10 6.79 3.05
C TYR A 488 -6.18 7.39 3.98
N VAL A 489 -6.36 6.86 5.18
CA VAL A 489 -7.36 7.37 6.13
C VAL A 489 -7.14 8.85 6.44
N VAL A 490 -5.89 9.24 6.70
CA VAL A 490 -5.53 10.62 7.01
C VAL A 490 -5.71 11.53 5.79
N THR A 491 -5.19 11.14 4.63
CA THR A 491 -5.26 11.95 3.42
C THR A 491 -6.69 12.07 2.89
N ALA A 492 -7.47 10.99 2.94
CA ALA A 492 -8.88 11.00 2.53
C ALA A 492 -9.72 11.93 3.41
N SER A 493 -9.54 11.91 4.74
CA SER A 493 -10.32 12.75 5.64
C SER A 493 -9.98 14.24 5.55
N MET A 494 -8.75 14.59 5.16
CA MET A 494 -8.27 15.99 5.14
C MET A 494 -8.22 16.59 3.74
N ALA A 495 -7.90 15.83 2.71
CA ALA A 495 -7.61 16.35 1.38
C ALA A 495 -8.70 16.03 0.34
N ALA A 496 -9.34 14.87 0.40
CA ALA A 496 -10.41 14.52 -0.56
C ALA A 496 -11.59 15.50 -0.54
N PRO A 497 -12.05 16.02 0.62
CA PRO A 497 -13.16 16.98 0.65
C PRO A 497 -12.91 18.25 -0.18
N ALA A 498 -11.66 18.69 -0.35
CA ALA A 498 -11.35 19.86 -1.18
C ALA A 498 -11.65 19.61 -2.66
N LEU A 499 -11.26 18.46 -3.17
CA LEU A 499 -11.53 18.06 -4.56
C LEU A 499 -13.03 17.85 -4.81
N ILE A 500 -13.72 17.16 -3.88
CA ILE A 500 -15.16 16.93 -3.95
C ILE A 500 -15.95 18.24 -3.94
N SER A 501 -15.57 19.19 -3.06
CA SER A 501 -16.20 20.52 -2.98
C SER A 501 -15.98 21.37 -4.24
N PHE A 502 -14.93 21.09 -5.00
CA PHE A 502 -14.68 21.74 -6.30
C PHE A 502 -15.53 21.14 -7.43
N GLY A 503 -16.15 19.96 -7.21
CA GLY A 503 -16.96 19.25 -8.20
C GLY A 503 -16.28 18.02 -8.82
N VAL A 504 -15.13 17.60 -8.30
CA VAL A 504 -14.49 16.33 -8.73
C VAL A 504 -15.35 15.15 -8.25
N PRO A 505 -15.64 14.15 -9.11
CA PRO A 505 -16.35 12.96 -8.69
C PRO A 505 -15.70 12.30 -7.47
N GLU A 506 -16.51 11.83 -6.53
CA GLU A 506 -16.06 11.29 -5.23
C GLU A 506 -15.01 10.17 -5.41
N VAL A 507 -15.28 9.23 -6.32
CA VAL A 507 -14.34 8.13 -6.65
C VAL A 507 -13.00 8.68 -7.14
N ALA A 508 -13.01 9.65 -8.06
CA ALA A 508 -11.80 10.23 -8.61
C ALA A 508 -10.99 11.00 -7.55
N ALA A 509 -11.67 11.74 -6.66
CA ALA A 509 -11.04 12.44 -5.55
C ALA A 509 -10.35 11.46 -4.58
N HIS A 510 -11.03 10.35 -4.24
CA HIS A 510 -10.49 9.32 -3.36
C HIS A 510 -9.33 8.53 -4.00
N PHE A 511 -9.41 8.19 -5.29
CA PHE A 511 -8.28 7.60 -6.02
C PHE A 511 -7.10 8.58 -6.13
N PHE A 512 -7.35 9.87 -6.30
CA PHE A 512 -6.31 10.89 -6.34
C PHE A 512 -5.51 10.93 -5.04
N VAL A 513 -6.17 11.04 -3.90
CA VAL A 513 -5.48 11.09 -2.59
C VAL A 513 -4.82 9.75 -2.26
N PHE A 514 -5.40 8.63 -2.67
CA PHE A 514 -4.83 7.30 -2.52
C PHE A 514 -3.50 7.15 -3.27
N TYR A 515 -3.46 7.57 -4.54
CA TYR A 515 -2.24 7.53 -5.35
C TYR A 515 -1.12 8.37 -4.73
N PHE A 516 -1.41 9.62 -4.35
CA PHE A 516 -0.39 10.48 -3.78
C PHE A 516 0.04 10.06 -2.37
N GLY A 517 -0.83 9.41 -1.63
CA GLY A 517 -0.46 8.71 -0.41
C GLY A 517 0.57 7.61 -0.66
N ILE A 518 0.33 6.73 -1.63
CA ILE A 518 1.21 5.60 -1.95
C ILE A 518 2.56 6.04 -2.51
N VAL A 519 2.57 6.97 -3.47
CA VAL A 519 3.84 7.42 -4.08
C VAL A 519 4.72 8.21 -3.12
N ALA A 520 4.23 8.62 -1.96
CA ALA A 520 5.05 9.18 -0.88
C ALA A 520 6.17 8.20 -0.45
N ASP A 521 5.96 6.87 -0.55
CA ASP A 521 6.94 5.82 -0.21
C ASP A 521 8.15 5.77 -1.14
N ILE A 522 8.07 6.38 -2.31
CA ILE A 522 9.16 6.49 -3.30
C ILE A 522 9.56 7.94 -3.57
N THR A 523 8.97 8.89 -2.85
CA THR A 523 9.26 10.31 -3.03
C THR A 523 10.34 10.78 -2.05
N PRO A 524 11.45 11.37 -2.54
CA PRO A 524 12.42 11.98 -1.65
C PRO A 524 11.80 13.08 -0.76
N PRO A 525 12.21 13.20 0.52
CA PRO A 525 13.38 12.56 1.15
C PRO A 525 13.11 11.23 1.86
N VAL A 526 11.88 10.74 1.95
CA VAL A 526 11.52 9.58 2.78
C VAL A 526 11.82 8.25 2.08
N CYS A 527 11.34 8.00 0.87
CA CYS A 527 11.66 6.87 -0.04
C CYS A 527 11.86 5.51 0.65
N LEU A 528 11.02 5.09 1.60
CA LEU A 528 11.25 3.88 2.42
C LEU A 528 11.47 2.61 1.58
N ALA A 529 10.66 2.40 0.54
CA ALA A 529 10.80 1.25 -0.36
C ALA A 529 12.14 1.28 -1.10
N ALA A 530 12.56 2.44 -1.62
CA ALA A 530 13.83 2.59 -2.31
C ALA A 530 15.03 2.40 -1.37
N TYR A 531 14.90 2.80 -0.10
CA TYR A 531 15.94 2.58 0.90
C TYR A 531 16.09 1.10 1.25
N ALA A 532 14.99 0.38 1.37
CA ALA A 532 15.01 -1.08 1.56
C ALA A 532 15.69 -1.78 0.38
N GLY A 533 15.29 -1.47 -0.85
CA GLY A 533 15.93 -1.98 -2.07
C GLY A 533 17.41 -1.62 -2.17
N SER A 534 17.80 -0.39 -1.77
CA SER A 534 19.21 0.04 -1.77
C SER A 534 20.07 -0.76 -0.80
N GLY A 535 19.50 -1.18 0.33
CA GLY A 535 20.19 -2.05 1.27
C GLY A 535 20.52 -3.42 0.67
N ILE A 536 19.59 -4.01 -0.08
CA ILE A 536 19.79 -5.29 -0.81
C ILE A 536 20.80 -5.09 -1.93
N ALA A 537 20.65 -4.02 -2.70
CA ALA A 537 21.53 -3.70 -3.83
C ALA A 537 22.94 -3.29 -3.39
N LYS A 538 23.14 -2.92 -2.12
CA LYS A 538 24.34 -2.25 -1.59
C LYS A 538 24.63 -0.96 -2.37
N ALA A 539 23.58 -0.15 -2.60
CA ALA A 539 23.58 1.07 -3.39
C ALA A 539 23.42 2.32 -2.52
N ASN A 540 23.63 3.50 -3.11
CA ASN A 540 23.35 4.76 -2.42
C ASN A 540 21.82 4.97 -2.30
N PRO A 541 21.27 5.09 -1.07
CA PRO A 541 19.82 5.18 -0.85
C PRO A 541 19.16 6.39 -1.54
N MET A 542 19.80 7.59 -1.45
CA MET A 542 19.24 8.80 -2.05
C MET A 542 19.23 8.74 -3.58
N LYS A 543 20.30 8.18 -4.20
CA LYS A 543 20.34 7.98 -5.65
C LYS A 543 19.29 6.95 -6.10
N ALA A 544 19.10 5.89 -5.32
CA ALA A 544 18.03 4.91 -5.56
C ALA A 544 16.65 5.57 -5.46
N GLY A 545 16.39 6.40 -4.44
CA GLY A 545 15.14 7.15 -4.28
C GLY A 545 14.84 8.09 -5.44
N VAL A 546 15.82 8.91 -5.86
CA VAL A 546 15.65 9.81 -7.02
C VAL A 546 15.43 9.01 -8.32
N THR A 547 16.04 7.84 -8.46
CA THR A 547 15.83 6.99 -9.63
C THR A 547 14.44 6.33 -9.59
N ALA A 548 13.98 5.90 -8.41
CA ALA A 548 12.63 5.36 -8.21
C ALA A 548 11.56 6.41 -8.53
N PHE A 549 11.71 7.64 -8.04
CA PHE A 549 10.84 8.76 -8.40
C PHE A 549 10.73 8.97 -9.92
N LYS A 550 11.86 8.93 -10.64
CA LYS A 550 11.86 9.07 -12.11
C LYS A 550 11.17 7.90 -12.82
N LEU A 551 11.36 6.66 -12.34
CA LEU A 551 10.70 5.49 -12.90
C LEU A 551 9.19 5.49 -12.65
N ALA A 552 8.77 5.96 -11.48
CA ALA A 552 7.38 5.99 -11.07
C ALA A 552 6.66 7.30 -11.40
N ILE A 553 7.21 8.11 -12.33
CA ILE A 553 6.64 9.43 -12.70
C ILE A 553 5.19 9.33 -13.16
N ALA A 554 4.78 8.20 -13.71
CA ALA A 554 3.39 7.94 -14.06
C ALA A 554 2.45 8.04 -12.85
N GLY A 555 2.88 7.59 -11.67
CA GLY A 555 2.10 7.71 -10.44
C GLY A 555 1.79 9.16 -10.04
N PHE A 556 2.54 10.13 -10.58
CA PHE A 556 2.30 11.56 -10.37
C PHE A 556 1.44 12.19 -11.46
N ILE A 557 1.35 11.57 -12.62
CA ILE A 557 0.60 12.09 -13.79
C ILE A 557 -0.79 11.46 -13.85
N ILE A 558 -0.90 10.15 -13.65
CA ILE A 558 -2.15 9.39 -13.80
C ILE A 558 -3.31 9.98 -12.94
N PRO A 559 -3.10 10.39 -11.68
CA PRO A 559 -4.17 11.00 -10.89
C PRO A 559 -4.77 12.26 -11.51
N TYR A 560 -3.95 13.11 -12.11
CA TYR A 560 -4.46 14.29 -12.83
C TYR A 560 -5.31 13.88 -14.02
N VAL A 561 -4.87 12.84 -14.75
CA VAL A 561 -5.54 12.39 -15.97
C VAL A 561 -6.95 11.87 -15.67
N PHE A 562 -7.11 11.00 -14.68
CA PHE A 562 -8.44 10.45 -14.38
C PHE A 562 -9.36 11.45 -13.64
N VAL A 563 -8.83 12.51 -13.03
CA VAL A 563 -9.67 13.60 -12.51
C VAL A 563 -10.23 14.44 -13.66
N TYR A 564 -9.42 14.76 -14.66
CA TYR A 564 -9.89 15.45 -15.85
C TYR A 564 -10.76 14.55 -16.75
N ASN A 565 -10.50 13.23 -16.77
CA ASN A 565 -11.28 12.28 -17.54
C ASN A 565 -11.68 11.06 -16.70
N PRO A 566 -12.84 11.13 -16.02
CA PRO A 566 -13.37 10.01 -15.23
C PRO A 566 -13.65 8.74 -16.03
N ALA A 567 -13.70 8.81 -17.36
CA ALA A 567 -13.83 7.63 -18.24
C ALA A 567 -12.69 6.61 -18.05
N LEU A 568 -11.49 7.06 -17.64
CA LEU A 568 -10.39 6.16 -17.27
C LEU A 568 -10.64 5.41 -15.95
N LEU A 569 -11.61 5.86 -15.17
CA LEU A 569 -12.14 5.15 -14.00
C LEU A 569 -13.44 4.41 -14.34
N LEU A 570 -13.72 4.16 -15.62
CA LEU A 570 -14.92 3.46 -16.11
C LEU A 570 -16.23 4.15 -15.68
N GLN A 571 -16.21 5.48 -15.45
CA GLN A 571 -17.38 6.26 -15.11
C GLN A 571 -17.98 6.91 -16.34
N ASP A 572 -19.27 6.69 -16.58
CA ASP A 572 -20.09 7.34 -17.61
C ASP A 572 -19.49 7.33 -19.04
N ALA A 573 -18.75 6.26 -19.42
CA ALA A 573 -18.13 6.17 -20.72
C ALA A 573 -18.46 4.88 -21.45
N ASP A 574 -18.62 4.99 -22.80
CA ASP A 574 -18.73 3.82 -23.64
C ASP A 574 -17.37 3.11 -23.81
N ILE A 575 -17.44 1.82 -24.10
CA ILE A 575 -16.24 0.97 -24.16
C ILE A 575 -15.25 1.39 -25.24
N THR A 576 -15.75 2.00 -26.34
CA THR A 576 -14.92 2.46 -27.47
C THR A 576 -14.07 3.66 -27.04
N THR A 577 -14.66 4.62 -26.35
CA THR A 577 -13.97 5.78 -25.78
C THR A 577 -12.91 5.34 -24.77
N VAL A 578 -13.25 4.42 -23.87
CA VAL A 578 -12.28 3.87 -22.89
C VAL A 578 -11.09 3.21 -23.58
N ILE A 579 -11.31 2.38 -24.60
CA ILE A 579 -10.22 1.71 -25.33
C ILE A 579 -9.30 2.74 -26.00
N LEU A 580 -9.88 3.76 -26.66
CA LEU A 580 -9.10 4.80 -27.33
C LEU A 580 -8.24 5.57 -26.32
N LEU A 581 -8.83 6.00 -25.21
CA LEU A 581 -8.15 6.71 -24.13
C LEU A 581 -7.03 5.88 -23.49
N VAL A 582 -7.25 4.58 -23.29
CA VAL A 582 -6.22 3.69 -22.77
C VAL A 582 -5.05 3.58 -23.76
N ILE A 583 -5.30 3.47 -25.05
CA ILE A 583 -4.23 3.38 -26.06
C ILE A 583 -3.42 4.68 -26.09
N THR A 584 -4.07 5.84 -26.14
CA THR A 584 -3.37 7.14 -26.18
C THR A 584 -2.60 7.38 -24.87
N ALA A 585 -3.19 7.04 -23.71
CA ALA A 585 -2.53 7.12 -22.42
C ALA A 585 -1.31 6.18 -22.31
N LEU A 586 -1.38 4.95 -22.83
CA LEU A 586 -0.25 4.01 -22.86
C LEU A 586 0.91 4.55 -23.71
N LEU A 587 0.62 5.11 -24.88
CA LEU A 587 1.63 5.75 -25.72
C LEU A 587 2.24 6.96 -25.03
N GLY A 588 1.40 7.78 -24.40
CA GLY A 588 1.85 8.94 -23.64
C GLY A 588 2.74 8.56 -22.46
N MET A 589 2.37 7.52 -21.68
CA MET A 589 3.21 7.00 -20.60
C MET A 589 4.54 6.45 -21.10
N ALA A 590 4.57 5.80 -22.27
CA ALA A 590 5.82 5.36 -22.89
C ALA A 590 6.72 6.53 -23.28
N ALA A 591 6.15 7.62 -23.82
CA ALA A 591 6.88 8.83 -24.16
C ALA A 591 7.47 9.52 -22.92
N VAL A 592 6.68 9.65 -21.87
CA VAL A 592 7.12 10.20 -20.58
C VAL A 592 8.25 9.36 -19.98
N SER A 593 8.10 8.04 -19.98
CA SER A 593 9.12 7.12 -19.46
C SER A 593 10.42 7.19 -20.26
N ALA A 594 10.36 7.27 -21.59
CA ALA A 594 11.52 7.46 -22.45
C ALA A 594 12.27 8.76 -22.11
N THR A 595 11.50 9.83 -21.90
CA THR A 595 12.03 11.14 -21.52
C THR A 595 12.75 11.09 -20.16
N MET A 596 12.17 10.40 -19.16
CA MET A 596 12.78 10.25 -17.85
C MET A 596 14.07 9.43 -17.89
N MET A 597 14.11 8.37 -18.71
CA MET A 597 15.30 7.52 -18.88
C MET A 597 16.32 8.09 -19.85
N ASN A 598 16.02 9.23 -20.48
CA ASN A 598 16.88 9.91 -21.44
C ASN A 598 17.30 9.00 -22.62
N TYR A 599 16.39 8.14 -23.07
CA TYR A 599 16.55 7.24 -24.23
C TYR A 599 15.19 6.81 -24.76
N PHE A 600 15.07 6.77 -26.10
CA PHE A 600 13.88 6.26 -26.77
C PHE A 600 14.28 5.19 -27.81
N ILE A 601 14.41 5.55 -29.08
CA ILE A 601 14.98 4.68 -30.13
C ILE A 601 16.50 4.84 -30.18
N TYR A 602 16.98 6.06 -29.90
CA TYR A 602 18.36 6.47 -29.80
C TYR A 602 18.51 7.51 -28.65
N SER A 603 19.77 7.91 -28.34
CA SER A 603 20.04 8.96 -27.34
C SER A 603 19.45 10.31 -27.79
N PHE A 604 18.84 11.03 -26.87
CA PHE A 604 18.20 12.32 -27.18
C PHE A 604 19.23 13.41 -27.52
N LYS A 605 18.86 14.28 -28.48
CA LYS A 605 19.36 15.64 -28.58
C LYS A 605 18.62 16.52 -27.58
N TRP A 606 19.20 17.70 -27.26
CA TRP A 606 18.66 18.59 -26.24
C TRP A 606 17.20 19.00 -26.46
N TYR A 607 16.76 19.16 -27.72
CA TYR A 607 15.39 19.58 -28.08
C TYR A 607 14.41 18.40 -28.21
N GLU A 608 14.89 17.19 -28.52
CA GLU A 608 14.03 16.02 -28.69
C GLU A 608 13.38 15.60 -27.37
N ARG A 609 14.10 15.75 -26.25
CA ARG A 609 13.63 15.36 -24.93
C ARG A 609 12.41 16.17 -24.45
N PRO A 610 12.42 17.54 -24.44
CA PRO A 610 11.24 18.31 -24.08
C PRO A 610 10.07 18.14 -25.06
N LEU A 611 10.38 17.96 -26.36
CA LEU A 611 9.31 17.73 -27.35
C LEU A 611 8.63 16.38 -27.17
N LEU A 612 9.37 15.30 -26.84
CA LEU A 612 8.75 14.01 -26.54
C LEU A 612 7.96 14.04 -25.24
N LEU A 613 8.42 14.79 -24.23
CA LEU A 613 7.65 15.01 -23.00
C LEU A 613 6.32 15.72 -23.31
N LEU A 614 6.39 16.79 -24.10
CA LEU A 614 5.19 17.53 -24.53
C LEU A 614 4.24 16.60 -25.31
N SER A 615 4.75 15.82 -26.26
CA SER A 615 3.97 14.82 -26.99
C SER A 615 3.30 13.83 -26.04
N GLY A 616 4.02 13.31 -25.04
CA GLY A 616 3.47 12.39 -24.06
C GLY A 616 2.35 13.03 -23.23
N LEU A 617 2.52 14.27 -22.78
CA LEU A 617 1.49 15.01 -22.05
C LEU A 617 0.27 15.30 -22.93
N MET A 618 0.45 15.66 -24.20
CA MET A 618 -0.64 15.88 -25.17
C MET A 618 -1.44 14.59 -25.43
N LEU A 619 -0.77 13.43 -25.52
CA LEU A 619 -1.42 12.13 -25.71
C LEU A 619 -2.22 11.67 -24.48
N ILE A 620 -1.84 12.15 -23.31
CA ILE A 620 -2.51 11.82 -22.05
C ILE A 620 -3.65 12.81 -21.76
N TYR A 621 -3.62 14.00 -22.38
CA TYR A 621 -4.62 15.04 -22.15
C TYR A 621 -5.94 14.70 -22.85
N PRO A 622 -7.04 14.47 -22.11
CA PRO A 622 -8.15 13.66 -22.60
C PRO A 622 -9.30 14.39 -23.28
N GLU A 623 -9.27 15.71 -23.43
CA GLU A 623 -10.48 16.48 -23.79
C GLU A 623 -10.51 17.00 -25.23
N ASN A 624 -9.44 16.79 -25.99
CA ASN A 624 -9.38 17.41 -27.31
C ASN A 624 -8.68 16.54 -28.33
N PHE A 625 -9.46 15.97 -29.24
CA PHE A 625 -8.97 15.16 -30.37
C PHE A 625 -7.83 15.84 -31.17
N TYR A 626 -7.86 17.18 -31.30
CA TYR A 626 -6.79 17.90 -31.97
C TYR A 626 -5.48 17.91 -31.18
N ILE A 627 -5.57 17.97 -29.85
CA ILE A 627 -4.39 17.91 -28.96
C ILE A 627 -3.80 16.51 -28.98
N GLU A 628 -4.62 15.48 -28.87
CA GLU A 628 -4.18 14.08 -28.96
C GLU A 628 -3.57 13.77 -30.34
N GLY A 629 -4.23 14.19 -31.41
CA GLY A 629 -3.72 14.07 -32.79
C GLY A 629 -2.39 14.78 -33.00
N GLY A 630 -2.25 16.00 -32.48
CA GLY A 630 -1.00 16.75 -32.44
C GLY A 630 0.10 16.04 -31.64
N GLY A 631 -0.25 15.47 -30.48
CA GLY A 631 0.64 14.66 -29.65
C GLY A 631 1.14 13.42 -30.41
N LEU A 632 0.24 12.71 -31.09
CA LEU A 632 0.59 11.52 -31.88
C LEU A 632 1.50 11.87 -33.06
N LEU A 633 1.20 12.94 -33.79
CA LEU A 633 2.06 13.43 -34.88
C LEU A 633 3.46 13.77 -34.38
N LEU A 634 3.58 14.47 -33.28
CA LEU A 634 4.85 14.82 -32.66
C LEU A 634 5.62 13.56 -32.20
N PHE A 635 4.92 12.58 -31.63
CA PHE A 635 5.49 11.29 -31.25
C PHE A 635 6.10 10.55 -32.45
N ILE A 636 5.34 10.42 -33.54
CA ILE A 636 5.76 9.77 -34.77
C ILE A 636 6.94 10.51 -35.40
N LEU A 637 6.91 11.84 -35.42
CA LEU A 637 7.98 12.66 -35.97
C LEU A 637 9.29 12.44 -35.23
N ILE A 638 9.26 12.48 -33.88
CA ILE A 638 10.48 12.26 -33.06
C ILE A 638 10.96 10.82 -33.23
N ALA A 639 10.06 9.84 -33.25
CA ALA A 639 10.41 8.44 -33.48
C ALA A 639 11.10 8.25 -34.84
N GLY A 640 10.54 8.85 -35.89
CA GLY A 640 11.10 8.81 -37.26
C GLY A 640 12.49 9.46 -37.33
N LEU A 641 12.66 10.65 -36.73
CA LEU A 641 13.95 11.33 -36.70
C LEU A 641 15.01 10.50 -35.98
N GLN A 642 14.69 9.91 -34.83
CA GLN A 642 15.62 9.06 -34.09
C GLN A 642 15.94 7.76 -34.82
N TYR A 643 14.93 7.15 -35.47
CA TYR A 643 15.14 5.94 -36.28
C TYR A 643 16.09 6.20 -37.45
N MET A 644 15.89 7.29 -38.22
CA MET A 644 16.77 7.67 -39.33
C MET A 644 18.20 7.92 -38.84
N ARG A 645 18.38 8.57 -37.68
CA ARG A 645 19.69 8.83 -37.08
C ARG A 645 20.38 7.54 -36.68
N LYS A 646 19.67 6.63 -36.03
CA LYS A 646 20.18 5.32 -35.66
C LYS A 646 20.65 4.54 -36.86
N LYS A 647 19.84 4.48 -37.96
CA LYS A 647 20.18 3.79 -39.19
C LYS A 647 21.45 4.33 -39.83
N LYS A 648 21.67 5.66 -39.83
CA LYS A 648 22.91 6.26 -40.35
C LYS A 648 24.16 5.82 -39.57
N VAL A 649 24.06 5.75 -38.25
CA VAL A 649 25.19 5.32 -37.39
C VAL A 649 25.47 3.83 -37.60
N ASP A 650 24.42 2.98 -37.62
CA ASP A 650 24.57 1.54 -37.85
C ASP A 650 25.21 1.25 -39.24
N THR A 651 24.85 2.00 -40.29
CA THR A 651 25.46 1.87 -41.62
C THR A 651 26.91 2.28 -41.64
N GLN A 652 27.30 3.35 -40.93
CA GLN A 652 28.71 3.80 -40.85
C GLN A 652 29.59 2.81 -40.06
N THR A 653 29.02 2.12 -39.04
CA THR A 653 29.74 1.11 -38.25
C THR A 653 29.91 -0.21 -39.01
N THR A 654 29.07 -0.51 -39.97
CA THR A 654 29.17 -1.73 -40.79
C THR A 654 30.11 -1.55 -41.98
N THR A 655 30.48 -0.32 -42.34
CA THR A 655 31.37 0.02 -43.45
C THR A 655 32.85 0.29 -42.98
N LEU A 656 33.10 0.28 -41.71
CA LEU A 656 34.42 0.25 -41.05
C LEU A 656 34.72 -1.15 -40.54
#